data_3726f4b74e3aea199ba415686105ad43
#
_entry.id   3726f4b74e3aea199ba415686105ad43
#
_cell.length_a   1.000
_cell.length_b   1.000
_cell.length_c   1.000
_cell.angle_alpha   90.00
_cell.angle_beta   90.00
_cell.angle_gamma   90.00
#
_symmetry.space_group_name_H-M   'P 1'
#
loop_
_entity.id
_entity.type
_entity.pdbx_description
1 polymer ?
#
loop_
_entity_poly.entity_id
_entity_poly.type
_entity_poly.pdbx_seq_one_letter_code
_entity_poly.pdbx_strand_id
1 'polypeptide(L)'
;MNAPSKGLNFIREEVEFELNGNSVKGFVDETILQAAKRNGIEIPHLCYKEGYRADGNCRACVVEINGERTLAPSCCRNVTANMVVSSDNERATKSQKMVLELLLSDMPKDGFKWIEGKIDSQHGELSDWANHLEVKVRPELEALKRPSIHSDVSHPAMLVNLDACIQCNRCVRACREEQVNDVIGYAMRGSHSEIVFDLDVAMGDSTCVACGECVQACPTGALMPKSLVGNQVVDRQVDSVCPFCGVGCLLTYQVKDEKIVSVIGRDGPANHNRLCVKGRFGFDYVDHAQRLTKPLIRKIGVAKDSLEVSRPSHWSEVFREASWEEALELAAGKFSSLKQQYGHKVLAGFGSAKGSNEEAYLFQKLVRVGFGSNNVDHCTRLCHASSVAALLEGVGSGAVSNQVNDVEHSELIIVIGSNPTANHPVAATWMKNAAKNGTKIVLMDPRITDIGKYAWRTMQFKPDTDVALLNAMLFTIVEEGLVDQEFIDKRASNFEALKENVKNYSPENMELICGISATVIREVARAYATSKASMILWGMGVSQHIHGTDNARCLIALASITGQVGKPGSGLHPLRGQNNVQGASDAGLIPMMFPNYQRVTNDAARGWFENFWATPLDKTPGYTVVEIMHKILADDSDPHKIRGMYIMGENPAMSDPDLNHARHALASLEHLVVQDIFMTETAWLADVVLPASAWPEKTGTVSNTDRMVQMGRRALNPPGDAKPDLWIIQQIANRMGLTWDYAGEESGVAAVYEEMRQAMHAVISGISWERLEKESSVTYPCLTEDDPGQPTVFLEHFDTKDGRVNLVPADIIPADERPDADYPFVLITGRQLEHWHTGSMTRRATVLDAIEPIATVSMNGEDIAKLGIQLGDVVTVQSRRGEVAIHVRRDDGTPTGSIFIPFAYYEAAANLMTNAALDPFGKIPEFKYCAVRVIAGGNVFKKPGYDTNEPAFYF
;
A
#
# COMPACT_ATOMS: atom_id res chain seq x y z
N MET A 1 16.95 14.80 18.72
CA MET A 1 15.98 15.91 18.58
C MET A 1 15.45 15.81 17.18
N ASN A 2 14.22 15.37 17.04
CA ASN A 2 13.56 15.06 15.75
C ASN A 2 13.09 16.34 15.10
N ALA A 3 13.06 16.36 13.76
CA ALA A 3 12.38 17.42 13.03
C ALA A 3 10.90 17.47 13.50
N PRO A 4 10.33 18.64 13.77
CA PRO A 4 8.96 18.74 14.27
C PRO A 4 7.98 18.24 13.21
N SER A 5 7.11 17.30 13.62
CA SER A 5 5.95 16.90 12.84
C SER A 5 5.07 18.11 12.54
N LYS A 6 4.76 18.36 11.26
CA LYS A 6 3.85 19.43 10.82
C LYS A 6 2.39 19.05 11.16
N GLY A 7 2.03 19.04 12.45
CA GLY A 7 0.69 18.59 12.87
C GLY A 7 0.01 19.35 14.00
N LEU A 8 0.71 20.30 14.61
CA LEU A 8 0.13 21.26 15.53
C LEU A 8 0.63 22.63 15.12
N ASN A 9 -0.23 23.62 15.02
CA ASN A 9 0.12 25.01 14.81
C ASN A 9 0.91 25.55 16.02
N PHE A 10 2.14 25.08 16.22
CA PHE A 10 3.10 25.79 17.02
C PHE A 10 3.52 27.02 16.21
N ILE A 11 3.24 28.19 16.71
CA ILE A 11 3.81 29.43 16.21
C ILE A 11 5.33 29.27 16.39
N ARG A 12 6.04 28.93 15.30
CA ARG A 12 7.51 28.85 15.33
C ARG A 12 8.04 30.26 15.57
N GLU A 13 8.95 30.39 16.51
CA GLU A 13 9.58 31.68 16.80
C GLU A 13 10.45 32.10 15.62
N GLU A 14 10.03 33.15 14.91
CA GLU A 14 10.74 33.74 13.80
C GLU A 14 11.81 34.73 14.32
N VAL A 15 13.01 34.64 13.76
CA VAL A 15 14.12 35.53 14.07
C VAL A 15 14.69 36.14 12.79
N GLU A 16 15.18 37.35 12.88
CA GLU A 16 15.89 38.03 11.79
C GLU A 16 17.41 37.95 12.03
N PHE A 17 18.14 37.60 10.98
CA PHE A 17 19.60 37.51 11.00
C PHE A 17 20.20 37.93 9.65
N GLU A 18 21.47 38.20 9.59
CA GLU A 18 22.16 38.57 8.35
C GLU A 18 22.83 37.35 7.71
N LEU A 19 22.60 37.17 6.39
CA LEU A 19 23.24 36.13 5.59
C LEU A 19 23.78 36.74 4.28
N ASN A 20 25.09 36.71 4.11
CA ASN A 20 25.81 37.28 2.96
C ASN A 20 25.45 38.78 2.74
N GLY A 21 25.37 39.54 3.83
CA GLY A 21 25.04 40.96 3.79
C GLY A 21 23.57 41.29 3.62
N ASN A 22 22.68 40.32 3.54
CA ASN A 22 21.25 40.50 3.43
C ASN A 22 20.54 40.13 4.73
N SER A 23 19.56 40.95 5.15
CA SER A 23 18.67 40.57 6.24
C SER A 23 17.71 39.49 5.77
N VAL A 24 17.68 38.35 6.47
CA VAL A 24 16.83 37.20 6.16
C VAL A 24 16.12 36.70 7.41
N LYS A 25 14.97 36.07 7.20
CA LYS A 25 14.17 35.49 8.26
C LYS A 25 14.45 34.00 8.39
N GLY A 26 14.60 33.52 9.62
CA GLY A 26 14.70 32.11 9.99
C GLY A 26 13.85 31.78 11.18
N PHE A 27 13.69 30.49 11.48
CA PHE A 27 13.06 30.05 12.72
C PHE A 27 14.12 29.52 13.70
N VAL A 28 13.95 29.73 14.99
CA VAL A 28 14.93 29.37 16.04
C VAL A 28 15.28 27.87 15.99
N ASP A 29 14.38 27.04 15.54
CA ASP A 29 14.54 25.59 15.37
C ASP A 29 15.17 25.19 14.00
N GLU A 30 15.40 26.15 13.08
CA GLU A 30 16.08 25.91 11.81
C GLU A 30 17.60 26.00 11.94
N THR A 31 18.30 25.19 11.16
CA THR A 31 19.73 25.36 10.94
C THR A 31 19.98 26.50 9.92
N ILE A 32 21.21 27.06 9.93
CA ILE A 32 21.61 28.07 8.95
C ILE A 32 21.42 27.56 7.53
N LEU A 33 21.71 26.27 7.27
CA LEU A 33 21.54 25.66 5.94
C LEU A 33 20.06 25.63 5.51
N GLN A 34 19.15 25.27 6.42
CA GLN A 34 17.71 25.24 6.14
C GLN A 34 17.16 26.65 5.89
N ALA A 35 17.54 27.59 6.75
CA ALA A 35 17.13 28.99 6.58
C ALA A 35 17.69 29.57 5.27
N ALA A 36 18.96 29.31 4.91
CA ALA A 36 19.54 29.71 3.63
C ALA A 36 18.75 29.19 2.45
N LYS A 37 18.48 27.89 2.41
CA LYS A 37 17.72 27.25 1.34
C LYS A 37 16.31 27.87 1.18
N ARG A 38 15.60 28.12 2.28
CA ARG A 38 14.29 28.76 2.27
C ARG A 38 14.32 30.20 1.73
N ASN A 39 15.44 30.86 1.90
CA ASN A 39 15.68 32.22 1.37
C ASN A 39 16.37 32.22 0.00
N GLY A 40 16.44 31.07 -0.70
CA GLY A 40 17.02 30.95 -2.05
C GLY A 40 18.55 31.06 -2.09
N ILE A 41 19.24 30.89 -0.97
CA ILE A 41 20.70 30.92 -0.88
C ILE A 41 21.22 29.48 -0.79
N GLU A 42 22.07 29.11 -1.75
CA GLU A 42 22.65 27.78 -1.82
C GLU A 42 23.99 27.73 -1.05
N ILE A 43 24.12 26.73 -0.18
CA ILE A 43 25.36 26.43 0.55
C ILE A 43 25.77 24.98 0.22
N PRO A 44 27.03 24.72 -0.19
CA PRO A 44 27.47 23.36 -0.51
C PRO A 44 27.27 22.40 0.67
N HIS A 45 26.75 21.23 0.43
CA HIS A 45 26.57 20.22 1.46
C HIS A 45 26.53 18.81 0.85
N LEU A 46 27.00 17.80 1.58
CA LEU A 46 27.04 16.41 1.10
C LEU A 46 26.51 15.41 2.14
N CYS A 47 26.90 15.57 3.42
CA CYS A 47 26.42 14.65 4.46
C CYS A 47 25.01 14.99 4.98
N TYR A 48 24.48 16.15 4.69
CA TYR A 48 23.13 16.57 5.02
C TYR A 48 22.16 16.13 3.91
N LYS A 49 20.99 15.69 4.28
CA LYS A 49 19.83 15.47 3.43
C LYS A 49 18.59 15.95 4.18
N GLU A 50 17.66 16.58 3.47
CA GLU A 50 16.39 17.05 4.06
C GLU A 50 15.63 15.89 4.70
N GLY A 51 15.09 16.11 5.90
CA GLY A 51 14.42 15.09 6.70
C GLY A 51 15.35 14.21 7.53
N TYR A 52 16.68 14.23 7.31
CA TYR A 52 17.63 13.42 8.07
C TYR A 52 18.31 14.26 9.16
N ARG A 53 18.66 13.59 10.24
CA ARG A 53 19.49 14.21 11.29
C ARG A 53 20.82 14.70 10.69
N ALA A 54 21.21 15.92 11.00
CA ALA A 54 22.48 16.48 10.56
C ALA A 54 23.67 15.88 11.34
N ASP A 55 24.72 15.46 10.64
CA ASP A 55 25.96 14.94 11.26
C ASP A 55 27.11 15.94 11.28
N GLY A 56 27.10 16.94 10.38
CA GLY A 56 28.21 17.88 10.23
C GLY A 56 29.52 17.21 9.80
N ASN A 57 29.45 16.03 9.19
CA ASN A 57 30.60 15.14 8.96
C ASN A 57 31.50 15.60 7.81
N CYS A 58 30.95 15.95 6.65
CA CYS A 58 31.74 16.29 5.46
C CYS A 58 32.40 17.67 5.50
N ARG A 59 31.87 18.61 6.28
CA ARG A 59 32.35 20.01 6.37
C ARG A 59 32.28 20.82 5.07
N ALA A 60 31.58 20.35 4.04
CA ALA A 60 31.40 21.14 2.82
C ALA A 60 30.53 22.39 3.06
N CYS A 61 29.66 22.37 4.08
CA CYS A 61 28.70 23.43 4.38
C CYS A 61 29.21 24.48 5.39
N VAL A 62 30.51 24.63 5.55
CA VAL A 62 31.07 25.58 6.54
C VAL A 62 30.80 27.03 6.13
N VAL A 63 30.45 27.84 7.13
CA VAL A 63 30.20 29.28 7.02
C VAL A 63 31.00 30.03 8.10
N GLU A 64 31.25 31.30 7.88
CA GLU A 64 31.82 32.19 8.89
C GLU A 64 30.66 32.87 9.65
N ILE A 65 30.78 32.85 10.98
CA ILE A 65 29.85 33.57 11.88
C ILE A 65 30.67 34.65 12.55
N ASN A 66 30.20 35.90 12.43
CA ASN A 66 30.89 37.05 13.02
C ASN A 66 31.06 36.87 14.55
N GLY A 67 32.30 37.09 15.02
CA GLY A 67 32.65 36.90 16.43
C GLY A 67 33.09 35.45 16.77
N GLU A 68 32.97 34.48 15.87
CA GLU A 68 33.44 33.12 16.08
C GLU A 68 34.86 32.91 15.44
N ARG A 69 35.76 32.27 16.19
CA ARG A 69 37.12 32.01 15.72
C ARG A 69 37.19 30.99 14.58
N THR A 70 36.30 30.02 14.55
CA THR A 70 36.30 28.88 13.61
C THR A 70 35.08 28.94 12.70
N LEU A 71 35.24 28.40 11.48
CA LEU A 71 34.07 28.16 10.61
C LEU A 71 33.12 27.14 11.23
N ALA A 72 31.82 27.40 11.13
CA ALA A 72 30.76 26.57 11.66
C ALA A 72 30.09 25.74 10.55
N PRO A 73 29.71 24.46 10.77
CA PRO A 73 28.92 23.70 9.81
C PRO A 73 27.46 24.20 9.82
N SER A 74 27.03 24.82 8.75
CA SER A 74 25.69 25.42 8.64
C SER A 74 24.54 24.41 8.80
N CYS A 75 24.78 23.13 8.47
CA CYS A 75 23.78 22.07 8.63
C CYS A 75 23.50 21.68 10.10
N CYS A 76 24.38 22.05 11.05
CA CYS A 76 24.27 21.70 12.47
C CYS A 76 24.09 22.93 13.38
N ARG A 77 24.20 24.12 12.84
CA ARG A 77 24.11 25.36 13.61
C ARG A 77 22.77 26.03 13.41
N ASN A 78 21.99 26.16 14.47
CA ASN A 78 20.72 26.86 14.41
C ASN A 78 20.93 28.37 14.27
N VAL A 79 19.95 29.03 13.65
CA VAL A 79 19.92 30.49 13.55
C VAL A 79 19.55 31.12 14.90
N THR A 80 20.11 32.32 15.15
CA THR A 80 19.73 33.13 16.32
C THR A 80 19.57 34.58 15.89
N ALA A 81 18.76 35.33 16.62
CA ALA A 81 18.50 36.75 16.33
C ALA A 81 19.84 37.54 16.25
N ASN A 82 19.92 38.40 15.24
CA ASN A 82 21.08 39.28 14.97
C ASN A 82 22.41 38.56 14.68
N MET A 83 22.38 37.23 14.38
CA MET A 83 23.55 36.51 13.91
C MET A 83 23.98 37.08 12.56
N VAL A 84 25.28 37.23 12.32
CA VAL A 84 25.85 37.65 11.02
C VAL A 84 26.64 36.48 10.45
N VAL A 85 26.19 35.98 9.29
CA VAL A 85 26.71 34.77 8.64
C VAL A 85 27.19 35.09 7.24
N SER A 86 28.36 34.59 6.85
CA SER A 86 28.90 34.68 5.49
C SER A 86 29.22 33.26 5.00
N SER A 87 28.55 32.86 3.91
CA SER A 87 28.77 31.56 3.24
C SER A 87 29.62 31.69 1.99
N ASP A 88 29.79 32.89 1.47
CA ASP A 88 30.41 33.23 0.18
C ASP A 88 31.69 34.08 0.30
N ASN A 89 32.13 34.39 1.52
CA ASN A 89 33.36 35.12 1.69
C ASN A 89 34.61 34.25 1.37
N GLU A 90 35.76 34.87 1.20
CA GLU A 90 36.99 34.20 0.80
C GLU A 90 37.36 33.02 1.72
N ARG A 91 37.19 33.17 3.03
CA ARG A 91 37.52 32.15 4.03
C ARG A 91 36.61 30.95 3.96
N ALA A 92 35.30 31.13 3.87
CA ALA A 92 34.32 30.07 3.76
C ALA A 92 34.47 29.34 2.42
N THR A 93 34.49 30.08 1.31
CA THR A 93 34.63 29.53 -0.05
C THR A 93 35.92 28.74 -0.23
N LYS A 94 37.06 29.25 0.28
CA LYS A 94 38.33 28.52 0.24
C LYS A 94 38.25 27.20 0.98
N SER A 95 37.65 27.17 2.16
CA SER A 95 37.48 25.93 2.93
C SER A 95 36.54 24.94 2.24
N GLN A 96 35.41 25.41 1.69
CA GLN A 96 34.45 24.59 0.93
C GLN A 96 35.12 23.96 -0.29
N LYS A 97 35.85 24.76 -1.09
CA LYS A 97 36.61 24.25 -2.26
C LYS A 97 37.68 23.22 -1.86
N MET A 98 38.44 23.45 -0.78
CA MET A 98 39.41 22.47 -0.33
C MET A 98 38.80 21.15 0.11
N VAL A 99 37.66 21.18 0.80
CA VAL A 99 36.95 19.97 1.20
C VAL A 99 36.47 19.18 -0.03
N LEU A 100 35.87 19.84 -0.99
CA LEU A 100 35.41 19.21 -2.23
C LEU A 100 36.59 18.66 -3.03
N GLU A 101 37.70 19.38 -3.13
CA GLU A 101 38.92 18.92 -3.80
C GLU A 101 39.47 17.62 -3.18
N LEU A 102 39.52 17.56 -1.84
CA LEU A 102 39.97 16.37 -1.12
C LEU A 102 39.02 15.17 -1.36
N LEU A 103 37.72 15.39 -1.35
CA LEU A 103 36.77 14.34 -1.64
C LEU A 103 36.88 13.86 -3.09
N LEU A 104 37.03 14.77 -4.05
CA LEU A 104 37.22 14.44 -5.46
C LEU A 104 38.49 13.67 -5.74
N SER A 105 39.58 13.94 -5.00
CA SER A 105 40.88 13.25 -5.19
C SER A 105 40.79 11.75 -4.95
N ASP A 106 39.85 11.30 -4.13
CA ASP A 106 39.60 9.88 -3.86
C ASP A 106 38.67 9.18 -4.90
N MET A 107 37.99 9.95 -5.74
CA MET A 107 37.02 9.42 -6.68
C MET A 107 37.66 8.62 -7.82
N PRO A 108 36.96 7.61 -8.37
CA PRO A 108 37.42 6.87 -9.55
C PRO A 108 37.57 7.79 -10.75
N LYS A 109 38.60 7.55 -11.58
CA LYS A 109 38.86 8.38 -12.78
C LYS A 109 37.80 8.30 -13.85
N ASP A 110 37.04 7.19 -13.89
CA ASP A 110 36.03 6.86 -14.91
C ASP A 110 34.61 7.33 -14.56
N GLY A 111 34.49 8.33 -13.69
CA GLY A 111 33.23 8.90 -13.26
C GLY A 111 32.63 8.18 -12.05
N PHE A 112 31.63 8.81 -11.42
CA PHE A 112 31.00 8.36 -10.19
C PHE A 112 29.87 7.37 -10.45
N LYS A 113 29.38 7.34 -11.67
CA LYS A 113 28.35 6.39 -12.13
C LYS A 113 28.98 5.53 -13.22
N TRP A 114 28.90 4.26 -13.05
CA TRP A 114 29.44 3.24 -13.93
C TRP A 114 29.15 3.50 -15.41
N ILE A 115 30.11 4.08 -16.11
CA ILE A 115 30.04 4.26 -17.57
C ILE A 115 31.24 3.54 -18.17
N GLU A 116 31.01 2.55 -18.96
CA GLU A 116 32.04 1.98 -19.81
C GLU A 116 32.50 3.07 -20.80
N GLY A 117 33.67 3.64 -20.53
CA GLY A 117 34.44 4.43 -21.48
C GLY A 117 34.06 5.88 -21.73
N LYS A 118 33.29 6.57 -20.85
CA LYS A 118 33.01 8.01 -20.97
C LYS A 118 33.17 8.77 -19.66
N ILE A 119 34.07 9.74 -19.67
CA ILE A 119 34.46 10.60 -18.54
C ILE A 119 33.44 11.74 -18.26
N ASP A 120 32.42 11.92 -19.07
CA ASP A 120 31.50 13.07 -19.03
C ASP A 120 30.26 12.91 -18.13
N SER A 121 30.15 11.86 -17.35
CA SER A 121 29.03 11.71 -16.44
C SER A 121 29.28 12.35 -15.08
N GLN A 122 29.05 13.62 -15.05
CA GLN A 122 29.07 14.42 -13.85
C GLN A 122 27.74 14.33 -13.11
N HIS A 123 27.32 13.16 -12.67
CA HIS A 123 26.04 12.99 -11.97
C HIS A 123 26.24 12.58 -10.54
N GLY A 124 25.88 13.47 -9.65
CA GLY A 124 25.90 13.31 -8.21
C GLY A 124 26.21 14.63 -7.53
N GLU A 125 25.67 14.83 -6.35
CA GLU A 125 25.79 16.10 -5.62
C GLU A 125 27.24 16.58 -5.45
N LEU A 126 28.20 15.65 -5.33
CA LEU A 126 29.63 16.02 -5.22
C LEU A 126 30.13 16.67 -6.51
N SER A 127 29.79 16.11 -7.67
CA SER A 127 30.18 16.65 -8.98
C SER A 127 29.49 17.98 -9.25
N ASP A 128 28.21 18.11 -8.91
CA ASP A 128 27.43 19.33 -9.09
C ASP A 128 28.05 20.48 -8.29
N TRP A 129 28.35 20.25 -7.00
CA TRP A 129 29.00 21.26 -6.17
C TRP A 129 30.41 21.59 -6.61
N ALA A 130 31.19 20.60 -7.08
CA ALA A 130 32.54 20.83 -7.60
C ALA A 130 32.52 21.70 -8.86
N ASN A 131 31.55 21.45 -9.76
CA ASN A 131 31.35 22.28 -10.95
C ASN A 131 30.89 23.69 -10.60
N HIS A 132 29.92 23.83 -9.70
CA HIS A 132 29.39 25.11 -9.24
C HIS A 132 30.48 26.00 -8.65
N LEU A 133 31.41 25.40 -7.89
CA LEU A 133 32.55 26.11 -7.28
C LEU A 133 33.82 26.08 -8.13
N GLU A 134 33.79 25.54 -9.35
CA GLU A 134 34.96 25.43 -10.24
C GLU A 134 36.18 24.77 -9.56
N VAL A 135 35.92 23.65 -8.86
CA VAL A 135 36.99 22.93 -8.15
C VAL A 135 37.75 22.03 -9.11
N LYS A 136 39.08 22.10 -9.04
CA LYS A 136 40.00 21.20 -9.76
C LYS A 136 40.91 20.50 -8.77
N VAL A 137 41.12 19.20 -8.97
CA VAL A 137 42.02 18.41 -8.14
C VAL A 137 43.45 18.69 -8.51
N ARG A 138 44.29 19.08 -7.53
CA ARG A 138 45.71 19.26 -7.72
C ARG A 138 46.41 17.91 -7.91
N PRO A 139 47.42 17.82 -8.83
CA PRO A 139 48.11 16.56 -9.11
C PRO A 139 48.75 15.89 -7.90
N GLU A 140 49.20 16.67 -6.91
CA GLU A 140 49.82 16.15 -5.69
C GLU A 140 48.85 15.31 -4.83
N LEU A 141 47.55 15.52 -4.94
CA LEU A 141 46.54 14.79 -4.20
C LEU A 141 46.27 13.42 -4.80
N GLU A 142 46.55 13.17 -6.07
CA GLU A 142 46.40 11.86 -6.70
C GLU A 142 47.20 10.75 -6.01
N ALA A 143 48.33 11.10 -5.40
CA ALA A 143 49.17 10.16 -4.67
C ALA A 143 48.57 9.71 -3.33
N LEU A 144 47.55 10.40 -2.84
CA LEU A 144 46.89 10.12 -1.57
C LEU A 144 45.66 9.23 -1.73
N LYS A 145 45.32 8.85 -2.99
CA LYS A 145 44.14 8.03 -3.28
C LYS A 145 44.18 6.71 -2.50
N ARG A 146 43.10 6.39 -1.85
CA ARG A 146 42.94 5.12 -1.14
C ARG A 146 42.93 3.90 -2.11
N PRO A 147 43.28 2.68 -1.62
CA PRO A 147 43.19 1.47 -2.40
C PRO A 147 41.77 1.24 -2.93
N SER A 148 41.65 0.68 -4.15
CA SER A 148 40.35 0.33 -4.73
C SER A 148 39.69 -0.80 -3.94
N ILE A 149 38.38 -0.68 -3.77
CA ILE A 149 37.51 -1.67 -3.11
C ILE A 149 36.69 -2.36 -4.19
N HIS A 150 36.46 -3.66 -4.03
CA HIS A 150 35.67 -4.41 -4.99
C HIS A 150 34.22 -3.96 -5.03
N SER A 151 33.64 -3.91 -6.22
CA SER A 151 32.21 -3.66 -6.43
C SER A 151 31.39 -4.86 -6.05
N ASP A 152 30.19 -4.63 -5.51
CA ASP A 152 29.21 -5.67 -5.25
C ASP A 152 28.02 -5.53 -6.22
N VAL A 153 27.78 -6.55 -7.02
CA VAL A 153 26.70 -6.63 -8.01
C VAL A 153 25.66 -7.70 -7.66
N SER A 154 25.75 -8.29 -6.49
CA SER A 154 24.94 -9.43 -6.05
C SER A 154 23.45 -9.09 -5.93
N HIS A 155 23.11 -7.90 -5.47
CA HIS A 155 21.72 -7.51 -5.21
C HIS A 155 20.94 -7.32 -6.53
N PRO A 156 19.70 -7.87 -6.69
CA PRO A 156 18.94 -7.77 -7.94
C PRO A 156 18.67 -6.34 -8.42
N ALA A 157 18.39 -5.42 -7.51
CA ALA A 157 18.00 -4.04 -7.81
C ALA A 157 19.11 -3.00 -7.75
N MET A 158 20.15 -3.25 -6.96
CA MET A 158 21.11 -2.23 -6.56
C MET A 158 22.55 -2.65 -6.86
N LEU A 159 23.40 -1.67 -7.08
CA LEU A 159 24.81 -1.84 -7.31
C LEU A 159 25.61 -1.04 -6.28
N VAL A 160 26.66 -1.62 -5.77
CA VAL A 160 27.57 -1.02 -4.78
C VAL A 160 28.95 -0.80 -5.40
N ASN A 161 29.44 0.43 -5.37
CA ASN A 161 30.81 0.80 -5.74
C ASN A 161 31.43 1.70 -4.64
N LEU A 162 32.12 1.09 -3.72
CA LEU A 162 32.70 1.82 -2.58
C LEU A 162 33.89 2.69 -2.97
N ASP A 163 34.46 2.58 -4.16
CA ASP A 163 35.45 3.52 -4.67
C ASP A 163 34.89 4.94 -4.78
N ALA A 164 33.60 5.08 -5.05
CA ALA A 164 32.88 6.35 -5.09
C ALA A 164 32.31 6.79 -3.72
N CYS A 165 32.62 6.09 -2.63
CA CYS A 165 32.06 6.40 -1.32
C CYS A 165 32.87 7.49 -0.62
N ILE A 166 32.23 8.59 -0.23
CA ILE A 166 32.86 9.70 0.56
C ILE A 166 32.63 9.56 2.08
N GLN A 167 32.14 8.43 2.55
CA GLN A 167 31.89 8.14 3.97
C GLN A 167 30.97 9.16 4.66
N CYS A 168 30.00 9.70 3.94
CA CYS A 168 29.11 10.76 4.42
C CYS A 168 28.03 10.29 5.41
N ASN A 169 27.91 8.99 5.65
CA ASN A 169 26.97 8.38 6.59
C ASN A 169 25.46 8.49 6.19
N ARG A 170 25.12 9.03 5.01
CA ARG A 170 23.70 9.19 4.62
C ARG A 170 22.98 7.86 4.44
N CYS A 171 23.62 6.87 3.81
CA CYS A 171 23.05 5.53 3.61
C CYS A 171 22.80 4.77 4.91
N VAL A 172 23.70 4.92 5.90
CA VAL A 172 23.55 4.31 7.22
C VAL A 172 22.34 4.91 7.94
N ARG A 173 22.19 6.25 7.94
CA ARG A 173 21.02 6.91 8.52
C ARG A 173 19.73 6.57 7.78
N ALA A 174 19.77 6.52 6.46
CA ALA A 174 18.65 6.09 5.64
C ALA A 174 18.14 4.69 6.05
N CYS A 175 19.07 3.75 6.28
CA CYS A 175 18.74 2.39 6.69
C CYS A 175 18.30 2.29 8.15
N ARG A 176 19.01 2.98 9.07
CA ARG A 176 18.80 2.84 10.52
C ARG A 176 17.78 3.78 11.12
N GLU A 177 17.71 5.03 10.63
CA GLU A 177 16.87 6.07 11.23
C GLU A 177 15.55 6.22 10.44
N GLU A 178 15.60 6.17 9.09
CA GLU A 178 14.42 6.36 8.27
C GLU A 178 13.61 5.07 8.07
N GLN A 179 14.26 4.02 7.59
CA GLN A 179 13.59 2.74 7.29
C GLN A 179 13.60 1.75 8.47
N VAL A 180 14.49 1.96 9.43
CA VAL A 180 14.64 1.13 10.63
C VAL A 180 14.82 -0.35 10.29
N ASN A 181 15.77 -0.64 9.38
CA ASN A 181 16.11 -2.01 8.98
C ASN A 181 17.47 -2.46 9.53
N ASP A 182 18.36 -1.51 9.89
CA ASP A 182 19.66 -1.72 10.52
C ASP A 182 20.65 -2.63 9.75
N VAL A 183 20.51 -2.73 8.43
CA VAL A 183 21.37 -3.56 7.56
C VAL A 183 22.74 -2.93 7.31
N ILE A 184 22.80 -1.59 7.16
CA ILE A 184 24.02 -0.88 6.77
C ILE A 184 24.78 -0.38 7.99
N GLY A 185 26.06 -0.72 8.04
CA GLY A 185 27.00 -0.29 9.08
C GLY A 185 28.34 0.16 8.54
N TYR A 186 29.27 0.44 9.47
CA TYR A 186 30.69 0.67 9.18
C TYR A 186 31.53 -0.46 9.72
N ALA A 187 32.49 -0.90 8.92
CA ALA A 187 33.65 -1.69 9.37
C ALA A 187 34.91 -0.87 9.30
N MET A 188 35.97 -1.35 9.98
CA MET A 188 37.30 -0.77 10.01
C MET A 188 37.32 0.67 10.57
N ARG A 189 38.42 1.41 10.33
CA ARG A 189 38.58 2.79 10.78
C ARG A 189 39.67 3.53 9.98
N GLY A 190 39.64 4.87 10.02
CA GLY A 190 40.54 5.73 9.28
C GLY A 190 40.35 5.60 7.77
N SER A 191 41.46 5.55 7.02
CA SER A 191 41.43 5.40 5.56
C SER A 191 40.86 4.06 5.07
N HIS A 192 40.78 3.06 5.94
CA HIS A 192 40.21 1.74 5.68
C HIS A 192 38.75 1.63 6.08
N SER A 193 38.13 2.70 6.59
CA SER A 193 36.72 2.68 6.95
C SER A 193 35.86 2.47 5.72
N GLU A 194 34.93 1.52 5.80
CA GLU A 194 34.04 1.16 4.69
C GLU A 194 32.64 0.85 5.16
N ILE A 195 31.69 0.95 4.24
CA ILE A 195 30.29 0.55 4.45
C ILE A 195 30.21 -0.96 4.28
N VAL A 196 29.52 -1.61 5.22
CA VAL A 196 29.26 -3.04 5.18
C VAL A 196 27.77 -3.32 5.34
N PHE A 197 27.33 -4.50 4.87
CA PHE A 197 25.96 -4.98 5.00
C PHE A 197 25.94 -6.14 6.01
N ASP A 198 25.06 -6.07 7.00
CA ASP A 198 24.99 -6.98 8.14
C ASP A 198 26.37 -7.24 8.77
N LEU A 199 26.88 -8.44 8.72
CA LEU A 199 28.20 -8.84 9.23
C LEU A 199 29.25 -8.95 8.11
N ASP A 200 29.25 -8.00 7.17
CA ASP A 200 30.17 -7.94 6.03
C ASP A 200 29.92 -9.05 4.98
N VAL A 201 28.65 -9.28 4.69
CA VAL A 201 28.22 -10.14 3.57
C VAL A 201 27.94 -9.31 2.32
N ALA A 202 27.84 -9.96 1.15
CA ALA A 202 27.40 -9.28 -0.05
C ALA A 202 25.98 -8.73 0.13
N MET A 203 25.66 -7.59 -0.48
CA MET A 203 24.37 -6.92 -0.30
C MET A 203 23.18 -7.82 -0.69
N GLY A 204 23.34 -8.67 -1.71
CA GLY A 204 22.33 -9.63 -2.14
C GLY A 204 22.08 -10.77 -1.15
N ASP A 205 23.06 -11.07 -0.29
CA ASP A 205 22.99 -12.15 0.73
C ASP A 205 22.61 -11.60 2.11
N SER A 206 22.45 -10.26 2.22
CA SER A 206 22.12 -9.60 3.48
C SER A 206 20.63 -9.63 3.78
N THR A 207 20.25 -9.18 4.97
CA THR A 207 18.83 -9.01 5.37
C THR A 207 18.18 -7.77 4.75
N CYS A 208 18.72 -7.24 3.65
CA CYS A 208 18.23 -6.07 2.95
C CYS A 208 16.82 -6.32 2.38
N VAL A 209 15.88 -5.44 2.73
CA VAL A 209 14.49 -5.48 2.23
C VAL A 209 14.31 -4.70 0.90
N ALA A 210 15.39 -4.38 0.23
CA ALA A 210 15.41 -3.70 -1.08
C ALA A 210 14.60 -2.38 -1.13
N CYS A 211 14.49 -1.63 -0.04
CA CYS A 211 13.73 -0.37 -0.04
C CYS A 211 14.38 0.75 -0.87
N GLY A 212 15.69 0.66 -1.13
CA GLY A 212 16.45 1.62 -1.95
C GLY A 212 16.63 3.02 -1.33
N GLU A 213 16.31 3.21 -0.04
CA GLU A 213 16.48 4.51 0.60
C GLU A 213 17.96 4.94 0.68
N CYS A 214 18.85 3.98 0.88
CA CYS A 214 20.30 4.19 0.84
C CYS A 214 20.78 4.69 -0.53
N VAL A 215 20.16 4.20 -1.61
CA VAL A 215 20.43 4.63 -2.99
C VAL A 215 19.98 6.07 -3.21
N GLN A 216 18.75 6.41 -2.81
CA GLN A 216 18.23 7.78 -2.90
C GLN A 216 19.03 8.74 -2.00
N ALA A 217 19.61 8.25 -0.92
CA ALA A 217 20.39 9.06 0.00
C ALA A 217 21.83 9.28 -0.48
N CYS A 218 22.39 8.44 -1.37
CA CYS A 218 23.80 8.50 -1.74
C CYS A 218 24.11 9.71 -2.63
N PRO A 219 25.05 10.59 -2.23
CA PRO A 219 25.36 11.81 -2.98
C PRO A 219 26.37 11.60 -4.13
N THR A 220 26.96 10.40 -4.27
CA THR A 220 28.06 10.14 -5.20
C THR A 220 27.82 8.98 -6.16
N GLY A 221 26.74 8.23 -6.02
CA GLY A 221 26.49 7.02 -6.81
C GLY A 221 27.29 5.79 -6.34
N ALA A 222 27.88 5.81 -5.14
CA ALA A 222 28.47 4.62 -4.52
C ALA A 222 27.43 3.51 -4.29
N LEU A 223 26.19 3.91 -4.07
CA LEU A 223 25.01 3.05 -4.10
C LEU A 223 24.06 3.60 -5.16
N MET A 224 23.63 2.77 -6.12
CA MET A 224 22.81 3.22 -7.22
C MET A 224 21.85 2.12 -7.71
N PRO A 225 20.70 2.47 -8.32
CA PRO A 225 19.85 1.49 -8.98
C PRO A 225 20.57 0.88 -10.17
N LYS A 226 20.48 -0.42 -10.40
CA LYS A 226 21.05 -1.06 -11.59
C LYS A 226 20.48 -0.49 -12.91
N SER A 227 19.25 -0.03 -12.91
CA SER A 227 18.60 0.62 -14.07
C SER A 227 19.24 1.94 -14.49
N LEU A 228 20.04 2.58 -13.64
CA LEU A 228 20.75 3.83 -13.94
C LEU A 228 22.23 3.60 -14.27
N VAL A 229 22.71 2.38 -14.32
CA VAL A 229 24.07 2.05 -14.75
C VAL A 229 24.24 2.43 -16.21
N GLY A 230 25.34 3.09 -16.56
CA GLY A 230 25.62 3.52 -17.93
C GLY A 230 25.06 4.90 -18.29
N ASN A 231 24.82 5.77 -17.33
CA ASN A 231 24.42 7.16 -17.48
C ASN A 231 23.07 7.38 -18.19
N GLN A 232 22.01 7.17 -17.48
CA GLN A 232 20.66 7.49 -17.91
C GLN A 232 20.32 8.95 -17.52
N VAL A 233 20.67 9.93 -18.35
CA VAL A 233 20.12 11.29 -18.20
C VAL A 233 18.64 11.22 -18.50
N VAL A 234 17.81 11.63 -17.54
CA VAL A 234 16.34 11.59 -17.68
C VAL A 234 15.86 12.75 -18.56
N ASP A 235 14.86 12.48 -19.39
CA ASP A 235 14.25 13.49 -20.25
C ASP A 235 13.28 14.36 -19.46
N ARG A 236 12.55 13.74 -18.51
CA ARG A 236 11.57 14.42 -17.65
C ARG A 236 11.37 13.70 -16.32
N GLN A 237 10.89 14.46 -15.37
CA GLN A 237 10.48 14.00 -14.05
C GLN A 237 8.98 14.25 -13.89
N VAL A 238 8.24 13.26 -13.40
CA VAL A 238 6.79 13.38 -13.23
C VAL A 238 6.41 12.99 -11.81
N ASP A 239 5.87 13.95 -11.07
CA ASP A 239 5.36 13.79 -9.72
C ASP A 239 4.02 13.06 -9.72
N SER A 240 3.93 11.98 -8.95
CA SER A 240 2.76 11.12 -8.91
C SER A 240 2.62 10.44 -7.54
N VAL A 241 1.76 9.44 -7.45
CA VAL A 241 1.54 8.63 -6.26
C VAL A 241 1.78 7.14 -6.57
N CYS A 242 2.28 6.41 -5.58
CA CYS A 242 2.60 4.99 -5.70
C CYS A 242 1.33 4.14 -6.00
N PRO A 243 1.36 3.25 -7.01
CA PRO A 243 0.19 2.48 -7.43
C PRO A 243 -0.04 1.21 -6.60
N PHE A 244 0.73 0.93 -5.55
CA PHE A 244 0.65 -0.37 -4.88
C PHE A 244 -0.29 -0.36 -3.66
N CYS A 245 0.16 0.12 -2.51
CA CYS A 245 -0.63 -0.02 -1.29
C CYS A 245 -1.32 1.27 -0.82
N GLY A 246 -2.24 1.11 0.12
CA GLY A 246 -3.03 2.19 0.70
C GLY A 246 -2.25 3.23 1.53
N VAL A 247 -0.94 3.09 1.70
CA VAL A 247 -0.13 4.15 2.34
C VAL A 247 -0.15 5.44 1.51
N GLY A 248 -0.19 5.34 0.17
CA GLY A 248 -0.24 6.51 -0.69
C GLY A 248 1.06 7.31 -0.71
N CYS A 249 2.19 6.61 -0.85
CA CYS A 249 3.51 7.26 -0.93
C CYS A 249 3.60 8.17 -2.15
N LEU A 250 3.94 9.44 -1.97
CA LEU A 250 4.26 10.34 -3.07
C LEU A 250 5.62 9.98 -3.64
N LEU A 251 5.72 9.98 -4.97
CA LEU A 251 6.91 9.61 -5.71
C LEU A 251 7.08 10.47 -6.97
N THR A 252 8.29 10.42 -7.54
CA THR A 252 8.60 11.04 -8.85
C THR A 252 9.14 9.97 -9.79
N TYR A 253 8.48 9.78 -10.92
CA TYR A 253 8.98 8.95 -12.01
C TYR A 253 10.08 9.66 -12.78
N GLN A 254 11.19 8.97 -13.00
CA GLN A 254 12.30 9.41 -13.83
C GLN A 254 12.14 8.76 -15.20
N VAL A 255 11.83 9.56 -16.22
CA VAL A 255 11.48 9.05 -17.55
C VAL A 255 12.60 9.36 -18.54
N LYS A 256 12.97 8.37 -19.35
CA LYS A 256 13.88 8.49 -20.49
C LYS A 256 13.37 7.66 -21.65
N ASP A 257 13.36 8.21 -22.87
CA ASP A 257 12.94 7.52 -24.08
C ASP A 257 11.57 6.82 -23.93
N GLU A 258 10.59 7.53 -23.34
CA GLU A 258 9.25 7.00 -23.01
C GLU A 258 9.25 5.77 -22.09
N LYS A 259 10.28 5.58 -21.26
CA LYS A 259 10.36 4.52 -20.26
C LYS A 259 10.69 5.08 -18.88
N ILE A 260 10.10 4.49 -17.84
CA ILE A 260 10.51 4.79 -16.47
C ILE A 260 11.83 4.07 -16.21
N VAL A 261 12.88 4.83 -15.95
CA VAL A 261 14.22 4.26 -15.67
C VAL A 261 14.53 4.17 -14.19
N SER A 262 13.86 4.98 -13.36
CA SER A 262 13.95 4.88 -11.89
C SER A 262 12.79 5.63 -11.24
N VAL A 263 12.62 5.39 -9.94
CA VAL A 263 11.62 6.06 -9.11
C VAL A 263 12.28 6.57 -7.84
N ILE A 264 12.03 7.83 -7.50
CA ILE A 264 12.47 8.43 -6.24
C ILE A 264 11.28 8.77 -5.36
N GLY A 265 11.44 8.62 -4.05
CA GLY A 265 10.44 9.07 -3.08
C GLY A 265 10.43 10.59 -3.01
N ARG A 266 9.24 11.18 -2.97
CA ARG A 266 8.99 12.60 -2.80
C ARG A 266 8.46 12.88 -1.39
N ASP A 267 8.73 14.06 -0.86
CA ASP A 267 8.20 14.46 0.43
C ASP A 267 6.67 14.53 0.38
N GLY A 268 6.04 13.66 1.16
CA GLY A 268 4.58 13.57 1.28
C GLY A 268 4.19 13.23 2.71
N PRO A 269 2.98 13.62 3.14
CA PRO A 269 2.56 13.50 4.53
C PRO A 269 2.56 12.05 5.03
N ALA A 270 2.33 11.06 4.15
CA ALA A 270 2.30 9.65 4.51
C ALA A 270 3.69 8.99 4.48
N ASN A 271 4.64 9.49 3.70
CA ASN A 271 5.89 8.76 3.43
C ASN A 271 7.20 9.50 3.69
N HIS A 272 7.23 10.84 3.76
CA HIS A 272 8.45 11.63 4.00
C HIS A 272 9.64 11.14 3.17
N ASN A 273 9.52 11.15 1.85
CA ASN A 273 10.52 10.65 0.88
C ASN A 273 10.75 9.13 0.89
N ARG A 274 10.17 8.37 1.81
CA ARG A 274 10.41 6.92 1.93
C ARG A 274 9.61 6.14 0.88
N LEU A 275 10.22 5.11 0.34
CA LEU A 275 9.55 4.10 -0.48
C LEU A 275 9.92 2.70 0.00
N CYS A 276 9.09 1.72 -0.34
CA CYS A 276 9.43 0.30 -0.18
C CYS A 276 9.93 -0.29 -1.51
N VAL A 277 10.33 -1.56 -1.50
CA VAL A 277 10.80 -2.27 -2.69
C VAL A 277 9.84 -2.16 -3.86
N LYS A 278 8.53 -2.31 -3.64
CA LYS A 278 7.50 -2.21 -4.70
C LYS A 278 7.45 -0.81 -5.32
N GLY A 279 7.33 0.23 -4.50
CA GLY A 279 7.26 1.61 -4.98
C GLY A 279 8.55 2.08 -5.66
N ARG A 280 9.70 1.55 -5.22
CA ARG A 280 11.03 1.92 -5.75
C ARG A 280 11.40 1.18 -7.03
N PHE A 281 11.15 -0.13 -7.10
CA PHE A 281 11.67 -1.01 -8.14
C PHE A 281 10.61 -1.78 -8.91
N GLY A 282 9.34 -1.66 -8.54
CA GLY A 282 8.26 -2.38 -9.20
C GLY A 282 7.63 -1.65 -10.38
N PHE A 283 8.30 -0.71 -11.03
CA PHE A 283 7.73 0.16 -12.06
C PHE A 283 7.73 -0.47 -13.46
N ASP A 284 8.63 -1.40 -13.74
CA ASP A 284 8.91 -1.90 -15.10
C ASP A 284 7.85 -2.88 -15.65
N TYR A 285 6.85 -3.27 -14.84
CA TYR A 285 5.70 -4.02 -15.33
C TYR A 285 4.97 -3.29 -16.48
N VAL A 286 5.05 -1.96 -16.55
CA VAL A 286 4.40 -1.16 -17.60
C VAL A 286 5.01 -1.43 -18.99
N ASP A 287 6.29 -1.78 -19.05
CA ASP A 287 7.02 -2.09 -20.27
C ASP A 287 7.07 -3.59 -20.59
N HIS A 288 6.39 -4.43 -19.81
CA HIS A 288 6.45 -5.88 -19.99
C HIS A 288 5.85 -6.31 -21.32
N ALA A 289 6.48 -7.29 -21.99
CA ALA A 289 6.09 -7.76 -23.33
C ALA A 289 4.66 -8.34 -23.41
N GLN A 290 4.08 -8.74 -22.29
CA GLN A 290 2.71 -9.26 -22.21
C GLN A 290 1.65 -8.17 -22.03
N ARG A 291 2.00 -6.89 -22.12
CA ARG A 291 0.99 -5.81 -22.08
C ARG A 291 0.00 -5.96 -23.23
N LEU A 292 -1.28 -5.81 -22.89
CA LEU A 292 -2.33 -5.76 -23.90
C LEU A 292 -2.23 -4.42 -24.67
N THR A 293 -2.20 -4.53 -25.98
CA THR A 293 -2.00 -3.36 -26.88
C THR A 293 -3.16 -3.16 -27.84
N LYS A 294 -4.03 -4.16 -28.01
CA LYS A 294 -5.19 -4.12 -28.90
C LYS A 294 -6.40 -4.81 -28.27
N PRO A 295 -7.62 -4.41 -28.60
CA PRO A 295 -8.81 -5.15 -28.22
C PRO A 295 -8.78 -6.57 -28.77
N LEU A 296 -9.24 -7.52 -27.97
CA LEU A 296 -9.28 -8.94 -28.33
C LEU A 296 -10.72 -9.46 -28.20
N ILE A 297 -11.12 -10.28 -29.15
CA ILE A 297 -12.41 -10.98 -29.15
C ILE A 297 -12.16 -12.49 -29.21
N ARG A 298 -12.83 -13.27 -28.37
CA ARG A 298 -12.76 -14.73 -28.35
C ARG A 298 -13.20 -15.28 -29.72
N LYS A 299 -12.43 -16.22 -30.25
CA LYS A 299 -12.72 -16.87 -31.53
C LYS A 299 -14.01 -17.70 -31.44
N ILE A 300 -14.79 -17.65 -32.51
CA ILE A 300 -16.02 -18.45 -32.65
C ILE A 300 -15.67 -19.93 -32.52
N GLY A 301 -16.42 -20.64 -31.67
CA GLY A 301 -16.24 -22.06 -31.43
C GLY A 301 -15.16 -22.44 -30.40
N VAL A 302 -14.44 -21.45 -29.84
CA VAL A 302 -13.51 -21.69 -28.73
C VAL A 302 -14.26 -21.50 -27.40
N ALA A 303 -14.52 -22.58 -26.69
CA ALA A 303 -15.21 -22.57 -25.40
C ALA A 303 -14.39 -21.87 -24.32
N LYS A 304 -15.07 -21.39 -23.26
CA LYS A 304 -14.46 -20.99 -22.01
C LYS A 304 -14.25 -22.24 -21.15
N ASP A 305 -13.00 -22.59 -20.92
CA ASP A 305 -12.65 -23.73 -20.06
C ASP A 305 -12.20 -23.20 -18.69
N SER A 306 -12.97 -23.49 -17.65
CA SER A 306 -12.68 -23.09 -16.28
C SER A 306 -11.47 -23.76 -15.67
N LEU A 307 -11.02 -24.88 -16.24
CA LEU A 307 -9.85 -25.63 -15.80
C LEU A 307 -8.57 -25.22 -16.52
N GLU A 308 -8.70 -24.48 -17.61
CA GLU A 308 -7.54 -24.02 -18.36
C GLU A 308 -6.86 -22.85 -17.67
N VAL A 309 -5.57 -23.02 -17.38
CA VAL A 309 -4.75 -21.93 -16.83
C VAL A 309 -4.41 -20.93 -17.94
N SER A 310 -4.49 -19.65 -17.65
CA SER A 310 -4.10 -18.57 -18.56
C SER A 310 -2.69 -18.77 -19.12
N ARG A 311 -2.56 -18.67 -20.44
CA ARG A 311 -1.30 -18.76 -21.17
C ARG A 311 -1.07 -17.45 -21.95
N PRO A 312 -0.61 -16.38 -21.29
CA PRO A 312 -0.56 -15.04 -21.88
C PRO A 312 0.20 -14.99 -23.22
N SER A 313 1.29 -15.73 -23.37
CA SER A 313 2.07 -15.78 -24.62
C SER A 313 1.36 -16.53 -25.77
N HIS A 314 0.30 -17.28 -25.46
CA HIS A 314 -0.47 -18.08 -26.43
C HIS A 314 -1.91 -17.55 -26.62
N TRP A 315 -2.16 -16.30 -26.25
CA TRP A 315 -3.50 -15.70 -26.33
C TRP A 315 -4.13 -15.83 -27.73
N SER A 316 -3.32 -15.84 -28.79
CA SER A 316 -3.78 -15.95 -30.16
C SER A 316 -4.39 -17.32 -30.53
N GLU A 317 -4.25 -18.34 -29.67
CA GLU A 317 -4.98 -19.61 -29.83
C GLU A 317 -6.47 -19.44 -29.54
N VAL A 318 -6.79 -18.61 -28.54
CA VAL A 318 -8.14 -18.40 -28.01
C VAL A 318 -8.79 -17.14 -28.59
N PHE A 319 -8.04 -16.05 -28.75
CA PHE A 319 -8.52 -14.76 -29.17
C PHE A 319 -8.02 -14.36 -30.54
N ARG A 320 -8.68 -13.41 -31.15
CA ARG A 320 -8.22 -12.63 -32.31
C ARG A 320 -8.20 -11.15 -31.97
N GLU A 321 -7.33 -10.39 -32.64
CA GLU A 321 -7.35 -8.94 -32.60
C GLU A 321 -8.64 -8.39 -33.21
N ALA A 322 -9.10 -7.27 -32.71
CA ALA A 322 -10.26 -6.55 -33.21
C ALA A 322 -9.97 -5.03 -33.20
N SER A 323 -10.77 -4.29 -33.98
CA SER A 323 -10.80 -2.84 -33.83
C SER A 323 -11.54 -2.44 -32.55
N TRP A 324 -11.29 -1.22 -32.08
CA TRP A 324 -12.06 -0.68 -30.95
C TRP A 324 -13.56 -0.62 -31.25
N GLU A 325 -13.92 -0.24 -32.46
CA GLU A 325 -15.34 -0.19 -32.88
C GLU A 325 -16.01 -1.55 -32.76
N GLU A 326 -15.40 -2.59 -33.35
CA GLU A 326 -15.93 -3.96 -33.29
C GLU A 326 -16.04 -4.48 -31.86
N ALA A 327 -15.02 -4.27 -31.04
CA ALA A 327 -14.97 -4.77 -29.68
C ALA A 327 -16.01 -4.06 -28.79
N LEU A 328 -16.16 -2.75 -28.92
CA LEU A 328 -17.11 -1.97 -28.15
C LEU A 328 -18.58 -2.23 -28.58
N GLU A 329 -18.83 -2.38 -29.89
CA GLU A 329 -20.16 -2.76 -30.39
C GLU A 329 -20.59 -4.14 -29.88
N LEU A 330 -19.66 -5.12 -29.89
CA LEU A 330 -19.94 -6.44 -29.32
C LEU A 330 -20.20 -6.37 -27.82
N ALA A 331 -19.35 -5.65 -27.07
CA ALA A 331 -19.45 -5.54 -25.63
C ALA A 331 -20.77 -4.88 -25.20
N ALA A 332 -21.04 -3.68 -25.68
CA ALA A 332 -22.23 -2.91 -25.31
C ALA A 332 -23.53 -3.49 -25.89
N GLY A 333 -23.48 -3.96 -27.16
CA GLY A 333 -24.63 -4.55 -27.84
C GLY A 333 -25.13 -5.81 -27.16
N LYS A 334 -24.23 -6.67 -26.68
CA LYS A 334 -24.62 -7.90 -25.97
C LYS A 334 -25.20 -7.59 -24.57
N PHE A 335 -24.63 -6.62 -23.84
CA PHE A 335 -25.22 -6.15 -22.58
C PHE A 335 -26.64 -5.60 -22.78
N SER A 336 -26.83 -4.78 -23.80
CA SER A 336 -28.15 -4.23 -24.16
C SER A 336 -29.15 -5.34 -24.52
N SER A 337 -28.73 -6.34 -25.30
CA SER A 337 -29.56 -7.49 -25.66
C SER A 337 -29.98 -8.31 -24.44
N LEU A 338 -29.06 -8.65 -23.55
CA LEU A 338 -29.33 -9.39 -22.32
C LEU A 338 -30.31 -8.62 -21.42
N LYS A 339 -30.06 -7.30 -21.24
CA LYS A 339 -30.97 -6.42 -20.49
C LYS A 339 -32.39 -6.38 -21.10
N GLN A 340 -32.50 -6.29 -22.41
CA GLN A 340 -33.79 -6.27 -23.09
C GLN A 340 -34.54 -7.62 -22.96
N GLN A 341 -33.83 -8.73 -23.06
CA GLN A 341 -34.38 -10.06 -23.04
C GLN A 341 -34.81 -10.53 -21.65
N TYR A 342 -33.99 -10.25 -20.63
CA TYR A 342 -34.14 -10.83 -19.29
C TYR A 342 -34.38 -9.80 -18.18
N GLY A 343 -34.28 -8.50 -18.49
CA GLY A 343 -34.40 -7.41 -17.52
C GLY A 343 -33.07 -6.91 -16.99
N HIS A 344 -33.11 -5.88 -16.17
CA HIS A 344 -31.93 -5.12 -15.75
C HIS A 344 -31.07 -5.83 -14.69
N LYS A 345 -31.64 -6.79 -13.94
CA LYS A 345 -30.94 -7.46 -12.82
C LYS A 345 -30.02 -8.60 -13.26
N VAL A 346 -29.96 -8.93 -14.55
CA VAL A 346 -29.13 -10.01 -15.10
C VAL A 346 -27.71 -9.58 -15.42
N LEU A 347 -27.38 -8.30 -15.23
CA LEU A 347 -26.07 -7.73 -15.48
C LEU A 347 -25.39 -7.33 -14.16
N ALA A 348 -24.07 -7.51 -14.11
CA ALA A 348 -23.25 -7.12 -12.99
C ALA A 348 -21.95 -6.43 -13.45
N GLY A 349 -21.38 -5.60 -12.56
CA GLY A 349 -20.07 -4.99 -12.72
C GLY A 349 -19.16 -5.30 -11.55
N PHE A 350 -17.89 -5.51 -11.84
CA PHE A 350 -16.86 -5.67 -10.82
C PHE A 350 -15.71 -4.71 -11.11
N GLY A 351 -15.60 -3.65 -10.31
CA GLY A 351 -14.61 -2.59 -10.46
C GLY A 351 -13.40 -2.78 -9.55
N SER A 352 -12.42 -1.91 -9.70
CA SER A 352 -11.12 -2.07 -9.06
C SER A 352 -10.77 -0.96 -8.09
N ALA A 353 -10.14 -1.33 -6.97
CA ALA A 353 -9.41 -0.41 -6.11
C ALA A 353 -7.99 -0.09 -6.62
N LYS A 354 -7.65 -0.51 -7.83
CA LYS A 354 -6.42 -0.14 -8.55
C LYS A 354 -6.66 1.02 -9.53
N GLY A 355 -7.91 1.28 -9.86
CA GLY A 355 -8.33 2.44 -10.63
C GLY A 355 -8.29 3.73 -9.81
N SER A 356 -8.55 4.86 -10.47
CA SER A 356 -8.70 6.15 -9.84
C SER A 356 -10.08 6.31 -9.16
N ASN A 357 -10.25 7.35 -8.37
CA ASN A 357 -11.54 7.73 -7.81
C ASN A 357 -12.57 7.98 -8.91
N GLU A 358 -12.14 8.66 -9.97
CA GLU A 358 -12.98 9.00 -11.14
C GLU A 358 -13.44 7.75 -11.89
N GLU A 359 -12.53 6.79 -12.06
CA GLU A 359 -12.85 5.49 -12.69
C GLU A 359 -13.83 4.69 -11.84
N ALA A 360 -13.62 4.63 -10.54
CA ALA A 360 -14.54 3.96 -9.61
C ALA A 360 -15.93 4.62 -9.63
N TYR A 361 -15.97 5.95 -9.60
CA TYR A 361 -17.20 6.74 -9.66
C TYR A 361 -17.95 6.51 -10.97
N LEU A 362 -17.28 6.61 -12.10
CA LEU A 362 -17.90 6.50 -13.41
C LEU A 362 -18.35 5.07 -13.71
N PHE A 363 -17.57 4.07 -13.26
CA PHE A 363 -17.92 2.66 -13.43
C PHE A 363 -19.19 2.27 -12.64
N GLN A 364 -19.27 2.65 -11.35
CA GLN A 364 -20.48 2.38 -10.57
C GLN A 364 -21.70 3.13 -11.14
N LYS A 365 -21.50 4.36 -11.63
CA LYS A 365 -22.56 5.11 -12.31
C LYS A 365 -23.04 4.38 -13.57
N LEU A 366 -22.12 3.83 -14.40
CA LEU A 366 -22.49 3.02 -15.56
C LEU A 366 -23.38 1.83 -15.17
N VAL A 367 -23.00 1.08 -14.13
CA VAL A 367 -23.80 -0.09 -13.72
C VAL A 367 -25.18 0.34 -13.21
N ARG A 368 -25.28 1.41 -12.42
CA ARG A 368 -26.56 1.86 -11.87
C ARG A 368 -27.47 2.50 -12.92
N VAL A 369 -26.92 3.35 -13.78
CA VAL A 369 -27.68 4.09 -14.79
C VAL A 369 -27.80 3.28 -16.07
N GLY A 370 -26.70 2.69 -16.57
CA GLY A 370 -26.64 1.97 -17.84
C GLY A 370 -27.23 0.57 -17.75
N PHE A 371 -26.76 -0.26 -16.82
CA PHE A 371 -27.34 -1.59 -16.59
C PHE A 371 -28.69 -1.48 -15.88
N GLY A 372 -28.88 -0.47 -15.03
CA GLY A 372 -30.10 -0.25 -14.27
C GLY A 372 -30.17 -1.09 -12.99
N SER A 373 -29.05 -1.53 -12.47
CA SER A 373 -28.91 -2.45 -11.33
C SER A 373 -27.87 -1.95 -10.34
N ASN A 374 -28.03 -2.32 -9.07
CA ASN A 374 -27.01 -2.11 -8.05
C ASN A 374 -26.03 -3.31 -7.93
N ASN A 375 -26.01 -4.25 -8.88
CA ASN A 375 -25.06 -5.36 -8.92
C ASN A 375 -23.64 -4.87 -9.30
N VAL A 376 -23.07 -4.04 -8.47
CA VAL A 376 -21.72 -3.49 -8.63
C VAL A 376 -20.97 -3.61 -7.30
N ASP A 377 -19.79 -4.20 -7.34
CA ASP A 377 -18.94 -4.36 -6.15
C ASP A 377 -17.47 -4.25 -6.57
N HIS A 378 -16.55 -4.30 -5.61
CA HIS A 378 -15.10 -4.27 -5.86
C HIS A 378 -14.34 -5.04 -4.79
N CYS A 379 -13.01 -5.09 -4.93
CA CYS A 379 -12.14 -5.89 -4.06
C CYS A 379 -12.21 -5.54 -2.56
N THR A 380 -12.80 -4.41 -2.14
CA THR A 380 -13.06 -4.14 -0.72
C THR A 380 -13.93 -5.22 -0.10
N ARG A 381 -14.82 -5.84 -0.89
CA ARG A 381 -15.66 -6.97 -0.46
C ARG A 381 -14.83 -8.14 0.04
N LEU A 382 -13.71 -8.41 -0.61
CA LEU A 382 -12.77 -9.47 -0.25
C LEU A 382 -11.71 -9.00 0.76
N CYS A 383 -11.72 -7.72 1.17
CA CYS A 383 -10.65 -7.08 1.92
C CYS A 383 -11.11 -6.62 3.32
N HIS A 384 -11.87 -5.52 3.39
CA HIS A 384 -12.26 -4.86 4.64
C HIS A 384 -13.78 -4.68 4.80
N ALA A 385 -14.60 -5.43 4.07
CA ALA A 385 -16.06 -5.25 4.13
C ALA A 385 -16.63 -5.45 5.55
N SER A 386 -16.12 -6.41 6.31
CA SER A 386 -16.49 -6.62 7.71
C SER A 386 -16.09 -5.44 8.59
N SER A 387 -14.87 -4.90 8.42
CA SER A 387 -14.43 -3.70 9.13
C SER A 387 -15.30 -2.49 8.79
N VAL A 388 -15.64 -2.30 7.51
CA VAL A 388 -16.52 -1.19 7.08
C VAL A 388 -17.93 -1.36 7.65
N ALA A 389 -18.47 -2.58 7.67
CA ALA A 389 -19.78 -2.85 8.26
C ALA A 389 -19.83 -2.49 9.75
N ALA A 390 -18.83 -2.93 10.52
CA ALA A 390 -18.72 -2.63 11.95
C ALA A 390 -18.48 -1.14 12.23
N LEU A 391 -17.65 -0.47 11.42
CA LEU A 391 -17.37 0.96 11.57
C LEU A 391 -18.61 1.82 11.25
N LEU A 392 -19.33 1.51 10.17
CA LEU A 392 -20.57 2.21 9.84
C LEU A 392 -21.66 2.01 10.91
N GLU A 393 -21.72 0.83 11.52
CA GLU A 393 -22.66 0.52 12.61
C GLU A 393 -22.23 1.18 13.93
N GLY A 394 -20.94 1.18 14.23
CA GLY A 394 -20.40 1.66 15.51
C GLY A 394 -20.15 3.16 15.55
N VAL A 395 -19.44 3.71 14.55
CA VAL A 395 -18.98 5.11 14.53
C VAL A 395 -19.59 5.96 13.41
N GLY A 396 -20.42 5.35 12.54
CA GLY A 396 -21.10 6.05 11.45
C GLY A 396 -20.23 6.35 10.23
N SER A 397 -18.95 5.97 10.22
CA SER A 397 -18.01 6.22 9.14
C SER A 397 -17.29 4.95 8.72
N GLY A 398 -17.12 4.72 7.43
CA GLY A 398 -16.35 3.59 6.90
C GLY A 398 -14.83 3.83 6.84
N ALA A 399 -14.36 5.01 7.22
CA ALA A 399 -12.96 5.42 7.15
C ALA A 399 -12.22 5.33 8.50
N VAL A 400 -10.90 5.48 8.46
CA VAL A 400 -10.04 5.54 9.66
C VAL A 400 -10.32 6.80 10.48
N SER A 401 -10.06 6.75 11.79
CA SER A 401 -10.27 7.91 12.67
C SER A 401 -9.10 8.90 12.70
N ASN A 402 -7.89 8.46 12.33
CA ASN A 402 -6.67 9.28 12.32
C ASN A 402 -5.64 8.71 11.30
N GLN A 403 -4.53 9.37 11.13
CA GLN A 403 -3.48 9.00 10.17
C GLN A 403 -2.48 8.00 10.78
N VAL A 404 -1.77 7.22 9.95
CA VAL A 404 -0.76 6.25 10.44
C VAL A 404 0.37 6.95 11.19
N ASN A 405 0.85 8.11 10.71
CA ASN A 405 1.95 8.84 11.36
C ASN A 405 1.59 9.33 12.77
N ASP A 406 0.31 9.40 13.12
CA ASP A 406 -0.16 9.77 14.46
C ASP A 406 0.28 8.76 15.55
N VAL A 407 0.78 7.58 15.18
CA VAL A 407 1.43 6.63 16.10
C VAL A 407 2.61 7.25 16.87
N GLU A 408 3.20 8.33 16.35
CA GLU A 408 4.27 9.07 17.06
C GLU A 408 3.78 9.75 18.35
N HIS A 409 2.48 10.00 18.45
CA HIS A 409 1.83 10.57 19.64
C HIS A 409 1.24 9.51 20.56
N SER A 410 1.31 8.22 20.19
CA SER A 410 0.78 7.12 20.99
C SER A 410 1.77 6.67 22.07
N GLU A 411 1.27 6.34 23.26
CA GLU A 411 2.04 5.63 24.29
C GLU A 411 2.02 4.11 24.05
N LEU A 412 0.92 3.61 23.45
CA LEU A 412 0.77 2.22 23.11
C LEU A 412 0.03 2.08 21.78
N ILE A 413 0.48 1.14 20.93
CA ILE A 413 -0.25 0.73 19.74
C ILE A 413 -0.49 -0.77 19.74
N ILE A 414 -1.69 -1.18 19.33
CA ILE A 414 -2.02 -2.58 19.05
C ILE A 414 -1.94 -2.78 17.53
N VAL A 415 -1.17 -3.76 17.11
CA VAL A 415 -1.13 -4.24 15.71
C VAL A 415 -1.73 -5.64 15.71
N ILE A 416 -2.95 -5.78 15.17
CA ILE A 416 -3.69 -7.05 15.20
C ILE A 416 -4.04 -7.55 13.81
N GLY A 417 -3.84 -8.85 13.56
CA GLY A 417 -4.17 -9.50 12.29
C GLY A 417 -3.52 -8.83 11.08
N SER A 418 -2.30 -8.28 11.24
CA SER A 418 -1.62 -7.50 10.22
C SER A 418 -0.10 -7.72 10.24
N ASN A 419 0.49 -7.82 9.05
CA ASN A 419 1.95 -7.74 8.87
C ASN A 419 2.33 -6.44 8.15
N PRO A 420 2.40 -5.29 8.85
CA PRO A 420 2.65 -4.01 8.22
C PRO A 420 4.03 -3.93 7.54
N THR A 421 5.04 -4.66 8.01
CA THR A 421 6.38 -4.71 7.40
C THR A 421 6.36 -5.28 5.98
N ALA A 422 5.46 -6.20 5.66
CA ALA A 422 5.25 -6.75 4.32
C ALA A 422 4.17 -6.01 3.53
N ASN A 423 3.04 -5.69 4.19
CA ASN A 423 1.84 -5.17 3.53
C ASN A 423 1.85 -3.65 3.32
N HIS A 424 2.40 -2.91 4.29
CA HIS A 424 2.45 -1.45 4.36
C HIS A 424 3.83 -0.98 4.84
N PRO A 425 4.94 -1.32 4.13
CA PRO A 425 6.29 -1.20 4.68
C PRO A 425 6.67 0.22 5.14
N VAL A 426 6.19 1.25 4.42
CA VAL A 426 6.45 2.64 4.80
C VAL A 426 5.63 3.03 6.05
N ALA A 427 4.38 2.58 6.17
CA ALA A 427 3.62 2.76 7.42
C ALA A 427 4.31 2.09 8.61
N ALA A 428 4.91 0.90 8.40
CA ALA A 428 5.69 0.22 9.43
C ALA A 428 6.92 1.03 9.88
N THR A 429 7.47 1.92 9.05
CA THR A 429 8.60 2.78 9.48
C THR A 429 8.18 3.76 10.57
N TRP A 430 6.95 4.30 10.51
CA TRP A 430 6.38 5.13 11.56
C TRP A 430 6.25 4.36 12.87
N MET A 431 5.67 3.15 12.82
CA MET A 431 5.51 2.27 13.99
C MET A 431 6.86 1.91 14.62
N LYS A 432 7.85 1.51 13.81
CA LYS A 432 9.20 1.16 14.26
C LYS A 432 9.92 2.35 14.89
N ASN A 433 9.81 3.54 14.30
CA ASN A 433 10.37 4.77 14.87
C ASN A 433 9.66 5.17 16.18
N ALA A 434 8.34 5.08 16.24
CA ALA A 434 7.58 5.30 17.47
C ALA A 434 8.05 4.35 18.60
N ALA A 435 8.26 3.06 18.30
CA ALA A 435 8.80 2.10 19.27
C ALA A 435 10.21 2.46 19.75
N LYS A 436 11.11 2.90 18.86
CA LYS A 436 12.44 3.40 19.25
C LYS A 436 12.35 4.63 20.18
N ASN A 437 11.30 5.41 20.06
CA ASN A 437 11.04 6.59 20.88
C ASN A 437 10.22 6.30 22.16
N GLY A 438 9.88 5.04 22.42
CA GLY A 438 9.26 4.61 23.68
C GLY A 438 7.80 4.16 23.60
N THR A 439 7.15 4.26 22.43
CA THR A 439 5.80 3.72 22.23
C THR A 439 5.81 2.21 22.37
N LYS A 440 4.92 1.65 23.16
CA LYS A 440 4.77 0.20 23.33
C LYS A 440 3.99 -0.39 22.15
N ILE A 441 4.58 -1.33 21.42
CA ILE A 441 3.85 -2.11 20.41
C ILE A 441 3.36 -3.42 21.04
N VAL A 442 2.08 -3.72 20.88
CA VAL A 442 1.49 -5.03 21.14
C VAL A 442 1.17 -5.69 19.81
N LEU A 443 1.89 -6.75 19.46
CA LEU A 443 1.57 -7.57 18.30
C LEU A 443 0.58 -8.66 18.71
N MET A 444 -0.58 -8.68 18.07
CA MET A 444 -1.62 -9.72 18.25
C MET A 444 -1.85 -10.40 16.89
N ASP A 445 -1.26 -11.56 16.69
CA ASP A 445 -1.35 -12.29 15.42
C ASP A 445 -1.07 -13.79 15.67
N PRO A 446 -1.77 -14.70 15.00
CA PRO A 446 -1.41 -16.12 15.01
C PRO A 446 0.02 -16.40 14.55
N ARG A 447 0.57 -15.56 13.67
CA ARG A 447 1.96 -15.63 13.22
C ARG A 447 2.81 -14.53 13.87
N ILE A 448 4.01 -14.85 14.30
CA ILE A 448 4.99 -13.83 14.72
C ILE A 448 5.57 -13.20 13.47
N THR A 449 5.16 -11.96 13.19
CA THR A 449 5.63 -11.18 12.03
C THR A 449 6.81 -10.28 12.41
N ASP A 450 7.50 -9.70 11.41
CA ASP A 450 8.73 -8.92 11.64
C ASP A 450 8.55 -7.70 12.55
N ILE A 451 7.35 -7.12 12.63
CA ILE A 451 7.07 -6.03 13.56
C ILE A 451 7.22 -6.49 15.03
N GLY A 452 7.13 -7.79 15.27
CA GLY A 452 7.37 -8.40 16.59
C GLY A 452 8.76 -8.11 17.17
N LYS A 453 9.77 -7.86 16.34
CA LYS A 453 11.12 -7.44 16.79
C LYS A 453 11.09 -6.12 17.59
N TYR A 454 10.07 -5.32 17.41
CA TYR A 454 9.87 -4.02 18.07
C TYR A 454 8.76 -4.06 19.13
N ALA A 455 8.10 -5.22 19.26
CA ALA A 455 6.96 -5.35 20.17
C ALA A 455 7.40 -5.41 21.64
N TRP A 456 6.72 -4.65 22.49
CA TRP A 456 6.78 -4.78 23.94
C TRP A 456 6.15 -6.11 24.41
N ARG A 457 5.05 -6.52 23.75
CA ARG A 457 4.39 -7.83 23.95
C ARG A 457 3.98 -8.41 22.60
N THR A 458 4.20 -9.72 22.46
CA THR A 458 3.65 -10.51 21.36
C THR A 458 2.64 -11.50 21.94
N MET A 459 1.40 -11.39 21.47
CA MET A 459 0.29 -12.28 21.83
C MET A 459 0.01 -13.16 20.60
N GLN A 460 0.70 -14.30 20.51
CA GLN A 460 0.50 -15.29 19.45
C GLN A 460 -0.69 -16.17 19.81
N PHE A 461 -1.89 -15.69 19.51
CA PHE A 461 -3.12 -16.40 19.82
C PHE A 461 -3.46 -17.47 18.76
N LYS A 462 -4.27 -18.46 19.15
CA LYS A 462 -4.72 -19.49 18.22
C LYS A 462 -5.56 -18.87 17.09
N PRO A 463 -5.40 -19.28 15.83
CA PRO A 463 -6.23 -18.79 14.73
C PRO A 463 -7.72 -18.91 15.05
N ASP A 464 -8.53 -17.93 14.60
CA ASP A 464 -10.00 -17.90 14.77
C ASP A 464 -10.50 -17.68 16.22
N THR A 465 -9.66 -17.12 17.10
CA THR A 465 -10.04 -16.87 18.50
C THR A 465 -9.99 -15.40 18.89
N ASP A 466 -10.10 -14.52 17.93
CA ASP A 466 -10.04 -13.06 18.09
C ASP A 466 -11.08 -12.55 19.07
N VAL A 467 -12.37 -12.90 18.90
CA VAL A 467 -13.46 -12.50 19.79
C VAL A 467 -13.22 -12.95 21.23
N ALA A 468 -12.71 -14.18 21.43
CA ALA A 468 -12.41 -14.70 22.77
C ALA A 468 -11.35 -13.82 23.47
N LEU A 469 -10.25 -13.52 22.74
CA LEU A 469 -9.16 -12.70 23.25
C LEU A 469 -9.59 -11.27 23.54
N LEU A 470 -10.30 -10.64 22.60
CA LEU A 470 -10.73 -9.25 22.70
C LEU A 470 -11.81 -9.06 23.78
N ASN A 471 -12.78 -9.96 23.89
CA ASN A 471 -13.76 -9.94 24.97
C ASN A 471 -13.13 -10.17 26.34
N ALA A 472 -12.06 -10.98 26.46
CA ALA A 472 -11.33 -11.14 27.69
C ALA A 472 -10.59 -9.84 28.10
N MET A 473 -10.11 -9.07 27.15
CA MET A 473 -9.56 -7.72 27.41
C MET A 473 -10.66 -6.76 27.85
N LEU A 474 -11.82 -6.75 27.17
CA LEU A 474 -12.98 -5.96 27.55
C LEU A 474 -13.49 -6.32 28.93
N PHE A 475 -13.58 -7.62 29.26
CA PHE A 475 -13.93 -8.11 30.60
C PHE A 475 -12.99 -7.51 31.68
N THR A 476 -11.68 -7.59 31.44
CA THR A 476 -10.69 -7.06 32.39
C THR A 476 -10.88 -5.56 32.63
N ILE A 477 -11.10 -4.77 31.59
CA ILE A 477 -11.30 -3.33 31.68
C ILE A 477 -12.56 -2.99 32.45
N VAL A 478 -13.65 -3.72 32.21
CA VAL A 478 -14.94 -3.52 32.91
C VAL A 478 -14.84 -3.99 34.36
N GLU A 479 -14.30 -5.18 34.61
CA GLU A 479 -14.19 -5.77 35.96
C GLU A 479 -13.34 -4.91 36.92
N GLU A 480 -12.24 -4.36 36.38
CA GLU A 480 -11.28 -3.58 37.15
C GLU A 480 -11.60 -2.09 37.18
N GLY A 481 -12.73 -1.67 36.57
CA GLY A 481 -13.17 -0.27 36.59
C GLY A 481 -12.25 0.68 35.82
N LEU A 482 -11.57 0.17 34.78
CA LEU A 482 -10.62 0.91 33.93
C LEU A 482 -11.30 1.62 32.73
N VAL A 483 -12.62 1.67 32.74
CA VAL A 483 -13.43 2.37 31.72
C VAL A 483 -13.31 3.87 31.87
N ASP A 484 -13.36 4.60 30.78
CA ASP A 484 -13.55 6.05 30.75
C ASP A 484 -15.05 6.34 30.91
N GLN A 485 -15.51 6.47 32.16
CA GLN A 485 -16.93 6.66 32.47
C GLN A 485 -17.46 7.98 31.87
N GLU A 486 -16.65 9.04 31.88
CA GLU A 486 -17.05 10.33 31.31
C GLU A 486 -17.29 10.23 29.79
N PHE A 487 -16.40 9.52 29.07
CA PHE A 487 -16.59 9.25 27.66
C PHE A 487 -17.84 8.41 27.41
N ILE A 488 -18.05 7.34 28.17
CA ILE A 488 -19.21 6.46 28.04
C ILE A 488 -20.51 7.24 28.20
N ASP A 489 -20.62 8.02 29.28
CA ASP A 489 -21.84 8.75 29.62
C ASP A 489 -22.20 9.79 28.53
N LYS A 490 -21.19 10.45 27.99
CA LYS A 490 -21.38 11.53 27.00
C LYS A 490 -21.43 11.03 25.54
N ARG A 491 -20.67 10.00 25.21
CA ARG A 491 -20.31 9.68 23.82
C ARG A 491 -20.56 8.22 23.39
N ALA A 492 -21.07 7.35 24.28
CA ALA A 492 -21.37 5.97 23.95
C ALA A 492 -22.84 5.61 24.21
N SER A 493 -23.37 4.70 23.45
CA SER A 493 -24.66 4.05 23.64
C SER A 493 -24.48 2.53 23.75
N ASN A 494 -25.46 1.86 24.41
CA ASN A 494 -25.50 0.40 24.62
C ASN A 494 -24.39 -0.19 25.51
N PHE A 495 -23.72 0.59 26.36
CA PHE A 495 -22.67 0.10 27.23
C PHE A 495 -23.13 -1.01 28.19
N GLU A 496 -24.35 -0.93 28.76
CA GLU A 496 -24.86 -1.97 29.66
C GLU A 496 -25.05 -3.33 28.96
N ALA A 497 -25.44 -3.33 27.66
CA ALA A 497 -25.51 -4.56 26.88
C ALA A 497 -24.13 -5.18 26.66
N LEU A 498 -23.12 -4.37 26.35
CA LEU A 498 -21.72 -4.82 26.24
C LEU A 498 -21.23 -5.38 27.59
N LYS A 499 -21.46 -4.68 28.68
CA LYS A 499 -21.07 -5.07 30.04
C LYS A 499 -21.68 -6.41 30.44
N GLU A 500 -22.94 -6.64 30.09
CA GLU A 500 -23.61 -7.93 30.35
C GLU A 500 -23.01 -9.07 29.53
N ASN A 501 -22.75 -8.81 28.25
CA ASN A 501 -22.16 -9.80 27.33
C ASN A 501 -20.77 -10.25 27.82
N VAL A 502 -19.88 -9.31 28.15
CA VAL A 502 -18.49 -9.65 28.49
C VAL A 502 -18.33 -10.41 29.81
N LYS A 503 -19.33 -10.48 30.66
CA LYS A 503 -19.28 -11.24 31.95
C LYS A 503 -18.88 -12.70 31.76
N ASN A 504 -19.16 -13.28 30.60
CA ASN A 504 -18.87 -14.69 30.33
C ASN A 504 -17.43 -14.91 29.80
N TYR A 505 -16.65 -13.85 29.60
CA TYR A 505 -15.36 -13.90 28.92
C TYR A 505 -14.18 -13.58 29.86
N SER A 506 -14.16 -14.14 31.10
CA SER A 506 -13.01 -13.95 31.97
C SER A 506 -11.71 -14.42 31.30
N PRO A 507 -10.57 -13.74 31.49
CA PRO A 507 -9.28 -14.15 30.92
C PRO A 507 -8.91 -15.59 31.27
N GLU A 508 -9.27 -16.05 32.47
CA GLU A 508 -9.00 -17.41 32.94
C GLU A 508 -9.75 -18.47 32.13
N ASN A 509 -10.97 -18.17 31.70
CA ASN A 509 -11.75 -19.05 30.82
C ASN A 509 -11.27 -18.97 29.38
N MET A 510 -10.90 -17.78 28.92
CA MET A 510 -10.51 -17.55 27.53
C MET A 510 -9.07 -18.00 27.23
N GLU A 511 -8.20 -18.12 28.24
CA GLU A 511 -6.85 -18.66 28.10
C GLU A 511 -6.84 -20.03 27.41
N LEU A 512 -7.78 -20.91 27.77
CA LEU A 512 -7.92 -22.23 27.17
C LEU A 512 -8.30 -22.18 25.68
N ILE A 513 -9.08 -21.18 25.31
CA ILE A 513 -9.58 -20.98 23.94
C ILE A 513 -8.50 -20.31 23.08
N CYS A 514 -8.04 -19.13 23.47
CA CYS A 514 -7.13 -18.32 22.66
C CYS A 514 -5.65 -18.69 22.82
N GLY A 515 -5.28 -19.43 23.88
CA GLY A 515 -3.90 -19.84 24.12
C GLY A 515 -3.00 -18.76 24.73
N ILE A 516 -3.57 -17.60 25.11
CA ILE A 516 -2.83 -16.51 25.77
C ILE A 516 -3.13 -16.56 27.27
N SER A 517 -2.09 -16.54 28.11
CA SER A 517 -2.31 -16.61 29.57
C SER A 517 -3.13 -15.43 30.09
N ALA A 518 -4.02 -15.70 31.04
CA ALA A 518 -4.86 -14.71 31.71
C ALA A 518 -4.04 -13.52 32.23
N THR A 519 -2.85 -13.78 32.74
CA THR A 519 -1.92 -12.76 33.25
C THR A 519 -1.52 -11.78 32.14
N VAL A 520 -1.18 -12.28 30.94
CA VAL A 520 -0.78 -11.43 29.79
C VAL A 520 -1.97 -10.66 29.25
N ILE A 521 -3.15 -11.30 29.18
CA ILE A 521 -4.39 -10.62 28.73
C ILE A 521 -4.67 -9.43 29.65
N ARG A 522 -4.65 -9.63 30.98
CA ARG A 522 -4.88 -8.58 31.99
C ARG A 522 -3.80 -7.49 31.92
N GLU A 523 -2.52 -7.87 31.77
CA GLU A 523 -1.41 -6.92 31.64
C GLU A 523 -1.62 -5.98 30.44
N VAL A 524 -1.93 -6.53 29.27
CA VAL A 524 -2.11 -5.75 28.03
C VAL A 524 -3.38 -4.91 28.10
N ALA A 525 -4.49 -5.45 28.61
CA ALA A 525 -5.73 -4.72 28.79
C ALA A 525 -5.56 -3.49 29.69
N ARG A 526 -4.87 -3.65 30.84
CA ARG A 526 -4.54 -2.55 31.76
C ARG A 526 -3.66 -1.50 31.10
N ALA A 527 -2.58 -1.96 30.42
CA ALA A 527 -1.66 -1.04 29.74
C ALA A 527 -2.37 -0.21 28.65
N TYR A 528 -3.27 -0.84 27.90
CA TYR A 528 -4.07 -0.16 26.88
C TYR A 528 -5.02 0.86 27.50
N ALA A 529 -5.80 0.47 28.49
CA ALA A 529 -6.83 1.30 29.12
C ALA A 529 -6.24 2.50 29.89
N THR A 530 -5.04 2.33 30.49
CA THR A 530 -4.41 3.39 31.29
C THR A 530 -3.45 4.29 30.51
N SER A 531 -3.20 4.00 29.24
CA SER A 531 -2.41 4.86 28.36
C SER A 531 -3.12 6.18 28.09
N LYS A 532 -2.37 7.29 28.01
CA LYS A 532 -2.92 8.60 27.65
C LYS A 532 -3.45 8.60 26.23
N ALA A 533 -2.75 7.93 25.32
CA ALA A 533 -3.14 7.78 23.94
C ALA A 533 -2.75 6.39 23.43
N SER A 534 -3.72 5.69 22.84
CA SER A 534 -3.51 4.36 22.25
C SER A 534 -4.23 4.21 20.93
N MET A 535 -3.57 3.60 19.94
CA MET A 535 -4.12 3.37 18.61
C MET A 535 -4.22 1.88 18.33
N ILE A 536 -5.29 1.45 17.65
CA ILE A 536 -5.46 0.09 17.15
C ILE A 536 -5.32 0.11 15.63
N LEU A 537 -4.33 -0.64 15.11
CA LEU A 537 -4.11 -0.83 13.68
C LEU A 537 -4.35 -2.29 13.33
N TRP A 538 -5.25 -2.56 12.37
CA TRP A 538 -5.56 -3.95 12.03
C TRP A 538 -5.60 -4.20 10.53
N GLY A 539 -5.44 -5.47 10.17
CA GLY A 539 -5.44 -5.95 8.80
C GLY A 539 -6.50 -7.00 8.50
N MET A 540 -6.24 -7.74 7.43
CA MET A 540 -7.15 -8.79 6.93
C MET A 540 -7.29 -9.97 7.88
N GLY A 541 -6.33 -10.21 8.79
CA GLY A 541 -6.42 -11.24 9.81
C GLY A 541 -7.59 -11.03 10.78
N VAL A 542 -8.05 -9.77 10.95
CA VAL A 542 -9.27 -9.44 11.67
C VAL A 542 -10.52 -9.60 10.79
N SER A 543 -10.42 -9.13 9.53
CA SER A 543 -11.60 -8.93 8.68
C SER A 543 -12.04 -10.16 7.91
N GLN A 544 -11.09 -11.01 7.44
CA GLN A 544 -11.36 -12.12 6.52
C GLN A 544 -11.75 -13.41 7.25
N HIS A 545 -12.75 -13.32 8.11
CA HIS A 545 -13.39 -14.42 8.84
C HIS A 545 -14.91 -14.32 8.73
N ILE A 546 -15.61 -15.44 8.92
CA ILE A 546 -17.09 -15.43 8.98
C ILE A 546 -17.62 -14.59 10.16
N HIS A 547 -16.79 -14.29 11.14
CA HIS A 547 -17.06 -13.37 12.25
C HIS A 547 -16.21 -12.09 12.20
N GLY A 548 -15.72 -11.70 11.02
CA GLY A 548 -14.86 -10.53 10.85
C GLY A 548 -15.50 -9.21 11.29
N THR A 549 -16.83 -9.10 11.16
CA THR A 549 -17.58 -7.94 11.68
C THR A 549 -17.56 -7.92 13.20
N ASP A 550 -17.72 -9.07 13.86
CA ASP A 550 -17.67 -9.18 15.33
C ASP A 550 -16.27 -8.89 15.87
N ASN A 551 -15.23 -9.35 15.19
CA ASN A 551 -13.86 -8.99 15.54
C ASN A 551 -13.68 -7.46 15.55
N ALA A 552 -14.15 -6.77 14.52
CA ALA A 552 -14.05 -5.31 14.43
C ALA A 552 -14.94 -4.60 15.47
N ARG A 553 -16.14 -5.12 15.79
CA ARG A 553 -16.99 -4.63 16.89
C ARG A 553 -16.27 -4.64 18.22
N CYS A 554 -15.52 -5.71 18.53
CA CYS A 554 -14.71 -5.79 19.75
C CYS A 554 -13.60 -4.71 19.77
N LEU A 555 -12.95 -4.44 18.65
CA LEU A 555 -11.93 -3.39 18.55
C LEU A 555 -12.52 -2.00 18.74
N ILE A 556 -13.70 -1.73 18.16
CA ILE A 556 -14.44 -0.49 18.35
C ILE A 556 -14.83 -0.32 19.82
N ALA A 557 -15.35 -1.38 20.45
CA ALA A 557 -15.70 -1.38 21.85
C ALA A 557 -14.48 -1.08 22.73
N LEU A 558 -13.33 -1.75 22.47
CA LEU A 558 -12.08 -1.57 23.22
C LEU A 558 -11.61 -0.11 23.21
N ALA A 559 -11.59 0.52 22.03
CA ALA A 559 -11.20 1.91 21.89
C ALA A 559 -12.21 2.87 22.56
N SER A 560 -13.49 2.57 22.44
CA SER A 560 -14.54 3.49 22.89
C SER A 560 -14.73 3.47 24.41
N ILE A 561 -14.74 2.30 25.06
CA ILE A 561 -14.93 2.26 26.54
C ILE A 561 -13.73 2.81 27.32
N THR A 562 -12.60 3.01 26.66
CA THR A 562 -11.36 3.56 27.23
C THR A 562 -11.05 4.98 26.76
N GLY A 563 -11.95 5.61 25.99
CA GLY A 563 -11.75 6.96 25.45
C GLY A 563 -10.56 7.07 24.48
N GLN A 564 -10.16 5.96 23.84
CA GLN A 564 -9.00 5.88 22.91
C GLN A 564 -9.40 6.11 21.44
N VAL A 565 -10.30 7.09 21.21
CA VAL A 565 -10.75 7.53 19.89
C VAL A 565 -11.13 9.00 19.95
N GLY A 566 -10.97 9.72 18.82
CA GLY A 566 -11.32 11.13 18.74
C GLY A 566 -10.35 12.07 19.47
N LYS A 567 -9.09 11.72 19.53
CA LYS A 567 -7.98 12.56 20.03
C LYS A 567 -6.66 12.15 19.34
N PRO A 568 -5.66 13.04 19.26
CA PRO A 568 -4.35 12.72 18.70
C PRO A 568 -3.70 11.52 19.39
N GLY A 569 -3.03 10.69 18.62
CA GLY A 569 -2.35 9.48 19.09
C GLY A 569 -3.29 8.33 19.49
N SER A 570 -4.60 8.49 19.29
CA SER A 570 -5.61 7.47 19.65
C SER A 570 -6.59 7.27 18.52
N GLY A 571 -6.91 6.01 18.21
CA GLY A 571 -7.89 5.77 17.18
C GLY A 571 -8.02 4.35 16.67
N LEU A 572 -8.87 4.24 15.68
CA LEU A 572 -9.27 3.04 14.95
C LEU A 572 -8.72 3.11 13.54
N HIS A 573 -7.80 2.21 13.17
CA HIS A 573 -7.09 2.30 11.91
C HIS A 573 -7.05 0.97 11.14
N PRO A 574 -8.09 0.61 10.37
CA PRO A 574 -8.00 -0.48 9.39
C PRO A 574 -7.01 -0.13 8.28
N LEU A 575 -5.92 -0.88 8.18
CA LEU A 575 -4.87 -0.69 7.17
C LEU A 575 -5.37 -1.15 5.79
N ARG A 576 -5.83 -0.20 4.97
CA ARG A 576 -6.38 -0.48 3.64
C ARG A 576 -5.34 -1.09 2.70
N GLY A 577 -5.77 -2.07 1.90
CA GLY A 577 -4.90 -2.85 1.03
C GLY A 577 -4.32 -2.08 -0.14
N GLN A 578 -5.09 -1.96 -1.22
CA GLN A 578 -4.69 -1.30 -2.46
C GLN A 578 -4.64 0.23 -2.30
N ASN A 579 -4.03 0.89 -3.27
CA ASN A 579 -3.82 2.34 -3.28
C ASN A 579 -5.11 3.16 -3.26
N ASN A 580 -6.24 2.61 -3.75
CA ASN A 580 -7.53 3.30 -3.81
C ASN A 580 -8.70 2.52 -3.19
N VAL A 581 -8.44 1.61 -2.25
CA VAL A 581 -9.53 0.87 -1.55
C VAL A 581 -10.49 1.81 -0.84
N GLN A 582 -9.95 2.86 -0.20
CA GLN A 582 -10.77 3.86 0.48
C GLN A 582 -11.58 4.64 -0.56
N GLY A 583 -10.93 5.22 -1.57
CA GLY A 583 -11.59 6.08 -2.53
C GLY A 583 -12.61 5.36 -3.42
N ALA A 584 -12.35 4.12 -3.82
CA ALA A 584 -13.33 3.34 -4.58
C ALA A 584 -14.60 3.06 -3.76
N SER A 585 -14.45 2.81 -2.45
CA SER A 585 -15.59 2.68 -1.53
C SER A 585 -16.32 4.01 -1.35
N ASP A 586 -15.60 5.10 -1.15
CA ASP A 586 -16.13 6.46 -0.98
C ASP A 586 -16.92 6.90 -2.23
N ALA A 587 -16.42 6.55 -3.43
CA ALA A 587 -17.04 6.82 -4.72
C ALA A 587 -18.30 5.97 -5.02
N GLY A 588 -18.67 5.06 -4.11
CA GLY A 588 -19.91 4.29 -4.21
C GLY A 588 -19.81 2.97 -4.99
N LEU A 589 -18.61 2.43 -5.18
CA LEU A 589 -18.41 1.14 -5.86
C LEU A 589 -18.78 -0.04 -4.93
N ILE A 590 -19.93 0.04 -4.30
CA ILE A 590 -20.48 -0.90 -3.30
C ILE A 590 -21.97 -1.16 -3.60
N PRO A 591 -22.45 -2.42 -3.59
CA PRO A 591 -23.80 -2.75 -4.05
C PRO A 591 -24.95 -2.14 -3.21
N MET A 592 -24.71 -1.82 -1.94
CA MET A 592 -25.71 -1.26 -1.05
C MET A 592 -25.58 0.24 -0.82
N MET A 593 -24.58 0.90 -1.41
CA MET A 593 -24.26 2.31 -1.13
C MET A 593 -24.04 3.11 -2.42
N PHE A 594 -24.58 4.31 -2.47
CA PHE A 594 -24.16 5.39 -3.37
C PHE A 594 -22.85 6.05 -2.87
N PRO A 595 -22.26 6.98 -3.62
CA PRO A 595 -21.12 7.76 -3.14
C PRO A 595 -21.35 8.34 -1.73
N ASN A 596 -20.27 8.45 -0.98
CA ASN A 596 -20.27 8.87 0.43
C ASN A 596 -21.14 7.98 1.34
N TYR A 597 -21.14 6.66 1.12
CA TYR A 597 -21.81 5.63 1.93
C TYR A 597 -23.33 5.85 2.13
N GLN A 598 -24.00 6.54 1.22
CA GLN A 598 -25.43 6.75 1.27
C GLN A 598 -26.17 5.49 0.85
N ARG A 599 -27.05 4.93 1.72
CA ARG A 599 -27.73 3.66 1.45
C ARG A 599 -28.69 3.76 0.26
N VAL A 600 -28.64 2.81 -0.67
CA VAL A 600 -29.58 2.74 -1.82
C VAL A 600 -31.04 2.57 -1.39
N THR A 601 -31.27 2.02 -0.19
CA THR A 601 -32.58 1.86 0.44
C THR A 601 -33.13 3.14 1.09
N ASN A 602 -32.32 4.19 1.20
CA ASN A 602 -32.75 5.48 1.72
C ASN A 602 -33.42 6.28 0.59
N ASP A 603 -34.74 6.52 0.71
CA ASP A 603 -35.51 7.18 -0.34
C ASP A 603 -35.05 8.62 -0.60
N ALA A 604 -34.58 9.35 0.43
CA ALA A 604 -34.09 10.73 0.27
C ALA A 604 -32.76 10.74 -0.49
N ALA A 605 -31.81 9.87 -0.12
CA ALA A 605 -30.54 9.72 -0.82
C ALA A 605 -30.75 9.29 -2.27
N ARG A 606 -31.59 8.26 -2.48
CA ARG A 606 -31.89 7.78 -3.83
C ARG A 606 -32.52 8.87 -4.69
N GLY A 607 -33.53 9.57 -4.19
CA GLY A 607 -34.19 10.67 -4.89
C GLY A 607 -33.21 11.82 -5.23
N TRP A 608 -32.23 12.09 -4.38
CA TRP A 608 -31.18 13.05 -4.69
C TRP A 608 -30.33 12.57 -5.87
N PHE A 609 -29.84 11.31 -5.90
CA PHE A 609 -29.08 10.75 -7.00
C PHE A 609 -29.89 10.59 -8.28
N GLU A 610 -31.19 10.24 -8.20
CA GLU A 610 -32.10 10.18 -9.35
C GLU A 610 -32.18 11.56 -10.04
N ASN A 611 -32.29 12.62 -9.29
CA ASN A 611 -32.26 13.98 -9.82
C ASN A 611 -30.87 14.36 -10.35
N PHE A 612 -29.81 14.04 -9.61
CA PHE A 612 -28.42 14.40 -9.97
C PHE A 612 -27.96 13.69 -11.24
N TRP A 613 -28.30 12.43 -11.42
CA TRP A 613 -27.98 11.65 -12.62
C TRP A 613 -29.11 11.64 -13.67
N ALA A 614 -30.19 12.33 -13.41
CA ALA A 614 -31.38 12.42 -14.29
C ALA A 614 -31.90 11.04 -14.75
N THR A 615 -31.92 10.04 -13.87
CA THR A 615 -32.28 8.65 -14.18
C THR A 615 -32.93 7.97 -12.97
N PRO A 616 -34.03 7.22 -13.12
CA PRO A 616 -34.55 6.39 -12.05
C PRO A 616 -33.55 5.30 -11.64
N LEU A 617 -33.44 5.04 -10.32
CA LEU A 617 -32.46 4.10 -9.77
C LEU A 617 -33.14 2.92 -9.06
N ASP A 618 -32.49 1.74 -9.09
CA ASP A 618 -32.98 0.57 -8.35
C ASP A 618 -32.88 0.84 -6.83
N LYS A 619 -33.94 0.55 -6.11
CA LYS A 619 -34.08 0.73 -4.67
C LYS A 619 -33.57 -0.44 -3.84
N THR A 620 -33.24 -1.56 -4.50
CA THR A 620 -32.80 -2.78 -3.82
C THR A 620 -31.26 -2.86 -3.83
N PRO A 621 -30.62 -3.29 -2.74
CA PRO A 621 -29.19 -3.59 -2.76
C PRO A 621 -28.86 -4.63 -3.83
N GLY A 622 -27.72 -4.48 -4.47
CA GLY A 622 -27.18 -5.47 -5.39
C GLY A 622 -26.51 -6.64 -4.66
N TYR A 623 -26.11 -7.65 -5.41
CA TYR A 623 -25.32 -8.78 -4.93
C TYR A 623 -23.87 -8.41 -4.74
N THR A 624 -23.23 -8.99 -3.70
CA THR A 624 -21.78 -8.89 -3.47
C THR A 624 -21.01 -9.84 -4.40
N VAL A 625 -19.69 -9.66 -4.51
CA VAL A 625 -18.83 -10.45 -5.42
C VAL A 625 -19.11 -11.95 -5.35
N VAL A 626 -19.04 -12.57 -4.15
CA VAL A 626 -19.26 -14.01 -3.97
C VAL A 626 -20.71 -14.40 -4.28
N GLU A 627 -21.68 -13.57 -3.87
CA GLU A 627 -23.09 -13.80 -4.20
C GLU A 627 -23.33 -13.72 -5.71
N ILE A 628 -22.61 -12.85 -6.45
CA ILE A 628 -22.66 -12.77 -7.92
C ILE A 628 -22.20 -14.10 -8.53
N MET A 629 -21.12 -14.72 -8.05
CA MET A 629 -20.64 -16.01 -8.56
C MET A 629 -21.71 -17.12 -8.36
N HIS A 630 -22.38 -17.15 -7.22
CA HIS A 630 -23.52 -18.05 -7.01
C HIS A 630 -24.71 -17.75 -7.94
N LYS A 631 -25.00 -16.48 -8.19
CA LYS A 631 -26.11 -16.06 -9.06
C LYS A 631 -25.83 -16.33 -10.54
N ILE A 632 -24.60 -16.38 -10.98
CA ILE A 632 -24.24 -16.84 -12.34
C ILE A 632 -24.60 -18.32 -12.52
N LEU A 633 -24.40 -19.14 -11.50
CA LEU A 633 -24.70 -20.57 -11.55
C LEU A 633 -26.11 -20.94 -11.12
N ALA A 634 -26.98 -19.96 -10.85
CA ALA A 634 -28.38 -20.19 -10.54
C ALA A 634 -29.13 -20.85 -11.71
N ASP A 635 -30.27 -21.49 -11.42
CA ASP A 635 -31.15 -22.08 -12.42
C ASP A 635 -31.60 -21.04 -13.45
N ASP A 636 -31.79 -21.45 -14.70
CA ASP A 636 -32.22 -20.57 -15.79
C ASP A 636 -33.61 -19.95 -15.56
N SER A 637 -34.43 -20.52 -14.70
CA SER A 637 -35.72 -19.98 -14.28
C SER A 637 -35.60 -18.88 -13.23
N ASP A 638 -34.44 -18.67 -12.60
CA ASP A 638 -34.22 -17.57 -11.65
C ASP A 638 -34.17 -16.22 -12.41
N PRO A 639 -35.11 -15.32 -12.16
CA PRO A 639 -35.14 -14.01 -12.83
C PRO A 639 -33.97 -13.10 -12.44
N HIS A 640 -33.20 -13.49 -11.43
CA HIS A 640 -32.04 -12.77 -10.92
C HIS A 640 -30.74 -13.48 -11.25
N LYS A 641 -30.73 -14.50 -12.11
CA LYS A 641 -29.51 -15.13 -12.63
C LYS A 641 -28.66 -14.10 -13.35
N ILE A 642 -27.41 -13.96 -12.98
CA ILE A 642 -26.46 -13.08 -13.68
C ILE A 642 -26.01 -13.78 -14.96
N ARG A 643 -26.19 -13.11 -16.11
CA ARG A 643 -25.88 -13.63 -17.46
C ARG A 643 -24.77 -12.86 -18.14
N GLY A 644 -24.57 -11.58 -17.79
CA GLY A 644 -23.52 -10.75 -18.32
C GLY A 644 -22.77 -10.02 -17.23
N MET A 645 -21.44 -9.89 -17.40
CA MET A 645 -20.59 -9.20 -16.43
C MET A 645 -19.52 -8.35 -17.10
N TYR A 646 -19.32 -7.14 -16.57
CA TYR A 646 -18.22 -6.26 -16.94
C TYR A 646 -17.22 -6.17 -15.77
N ILE A 647 -15.97 -6.56 -16.01
CA ILE A 647 -14.91 -6.55 -15.01
C ILE A 647 -13.83 -5.54 -15.43
N MET A 648 -13.47 -4.63 -14.55
CA MET A 648 -12.48 -3.59 -14.78
C MET A 648 -11.32 -3.71 -13.80
N GLY A 649 -10.14 -4.13 -14.28
CA GLY A 649 -8.89 -4.16 -13.51
C GLY A 649 -8.90 -5.08 -12.30
N GLU A 650 -9.72 -6.13 -12.31
CA GLU A 650 -9.85 -7.13 -11.24
C GLU A 650 -9.63 -8.55 -11.77
N ASN A 651 -9.17 -9.44 -10.90
CA ASN A 651 -8.83 -10.80 -11.27
C ASN A 651 -9.54 -11.84 -10.38
N PRO A 652 -10.90 -11.93 -10.40
CA PRO A 652 -11.65 -12.86 -9.57
C PRO A 652 -11.30 -14.34 -9.82
N ALA A 653 -10.83 -14.72 -11.01
CA ALA A 653 -10.32 -16.06 -11.28
C ALA A 653 -9.03 -16.40 -10.49
N MET A 654 -8.50 -15.46 -9.70
CA MET A 654 -7.38 -15.62 -8.76
C MET A 654 -7.70 -15.12 -7.35
N SER A 655 -8.54 -14.10 -7.21
CA SER A 655 -8.78 -13.44 -5.92
C SER A 655 -9.96 -14.00 -5.14
N ASP A 656 -10.94 -14.59 -5.80
CA ASP A 656 -12.15 -15.11 -5.14
C ASP A 656 -11.84 -16.41 -4.35
N PRO A 657 -12.61 -16.69 -3.29
CA PRO A 657 -12.51 -17.97 -2.59
C PRO A 657 -13.05 -19.11 -3.46
N ASP A 658 -12.65 -20.34 -3.16
CA ASP A 658 -13.05 -21.51 -3.95
C ASP A 658 -12.91 -21.25 -5.45
N LEU A 659 -11.68 -21.09 -5.92
CA LEU A 659 -11.41 -20.70 -7.31
C LEU A 659 -12.01 -21.64 -8.34
N ASN A 660 -12.22 -22.91 -8.03
CA ASN A 660 -12.88 -23.84 -8.96
C ASN A 660 -14.31 -23.39 -9.21
N HIS A 661 -15.05 -23.02 -8.17
CA HIS A 661 -16.40 -22.49 -8.26
C HIS A 661 -16.41 -21.13 -9.00
N ALA A 662 -15.53 -20.20 -8.63
CA ALA A 662 -15.48 -18.87 -9.23
C ALA A 662 -15.11 -18.93 -10.73
N ARG A 663 -14.12 -19.73 -11.12
CA ARG A 663 -13.74 -19.93 -12.51
C ARG A 663 -14.84 -20.59 -13.33
N HIS A 664 -15.53 -21.57 -12.74
CA HIS A 664 -16.70 -22.21 -13.38
C HIS A 664 -17.83 -21.20 -13.59
N ALA A 665 -18.10 -20.35 -12.61
CA ALA A 665 -19.10 -19.28 -12.75
C ALA A 665 -18.73 -18.32 -13.89
N LEU A 666 -17.52 -17.79 -13.91
CA LEU A 666 -17.06 -16.88 -14.97
C LEU A 666 -17.12 -17.52 -16.36
N ALA A 667 -16.73 -18.80 -16.48
CA ALA A 667 -16.82 -19.54 -17.73
C ALA A 667 -18.27 -19.76 -18.21
N SER A 668 -19.22 -19.83 -17.29
CA SER A 668 -20.64 -20.05 -17.58
C SER A 668 -21.42 -18.79 -18.00
N LEU A 669 -20.80 -17.61 -17.91
CA LEU A 669 -21.43 -16.35 -18.34
C LEU A 669 -21.74 -16.36 -19.85
N GLU A 670 -22.92 -15.89 -20.22
CA GLU A 670 -23.28 -15.67 -21.63
C GLU A 670 -22.49 -14.55 -22.27
N HIS A 671 -22.03 -13.58 -21.46
CA HIS A 671 -21.20 -12.47 -21.91
C HIS A 671 -20.31 -11.94 -20.79
N LEU A 672 -19.01 -12.04 -20.99
CA LEU A 672 -17.98 -11.51 -20.08
C LEU A 672 -17.06 -10.53 -20.81
N VAL A 673 -17.06 -9.30 -20.38
CA VAL A 673 -16.15 -8.24 -20.85
C VAL A 673 -15.14 -7.97 -19.76
N VAL A 674 -13.83 -8.03 -20.09
CA VAL A 674 -12.74 -7.73 -19.16
C VAL A 674 -11.89 -6.60 -19.71
N GLN A 675 -11.74 -5.55 -18.93
CA GLN A 675 -10.87 -4.41 -19.18
C GLN A 675 -9.65 -4.54 -18.28
N ASP A 676 -8.47 -4.74 -18.85
CA ASP A 676 -7.25 -5.00 -18.06
C ASP A 676 -6.01 -4.58 -18.87
N ILE A 677 -4.86 -4.53 -18.20
CA ILE A 677 -3.56 -4.24 -18.80
C ILE A 677 -2.81 -5.51 -19.24
N PHE A 678 -3.22 -6.68 -18.73
CA PHE A 678 -2.60 -7.98 -19.02
C PHE A 678 -3.67 -9.04 -19.32
N MET A 679 -3.25 -10.13 -19.99
CA MET A 679 -4.05 -11.33 -20.15
C MET A 679 -4.02 -12.14 -18.83
N THR A 680 -4.83 -11.72 -17.86
CA THR A 680 -4.99 -12.38 -16.57
C THR A 680 -5.82 -13.65 -16.68
N GLU A 681 -5.93 -14.42 -15.59
CA GLU A 681 -6.75 -15.63 -15.51
C GLU A 681 -8.24 -15.29 -15.76
N THR A 682 -8.68 -14.13 -15.33
CA THR A 682 -10.03 -13.63 -15.62
C THR A 682 -10.19 -13.21 -17.09
N ALA A 683 -9.22 -12.48 -17.63
CA ALA A 683 -9.22 -12.07 -19.04
C ALA A 683 -9.21 -13.29 -19.98
N TRP A 684 -8.58 -14.37 -19.56
CA TRP A 684 -8.57 -15.62 -20.34
C TRP A 684 -9.96 -16.22 -20.53
N LEU A 685 -10.88 -15.99 -19.59
CA LEU A 685 -12.29 -16.47 -19.65
C LEU A 685 -13.23 -15.47 -20.35
N ALA A 686 -12.75 -14.31 -20.75
CA ALA A 686 -13.60 -13.27 -21.36
C ALA A 686 -14.05 -13.60 -22.79
N ASP A 687 -15.15 -12.99 -23.22
CA ASP A 687 -15.58 -12.93 -24.62
C ASP A 687 -14.92 -11.75 -25.34
N VAL A 688 -14.75 -10.62 -24.61
CA VAL A 688 -14.11 -9.39 -25.10
C VAL A 688 -13.08 -8.93 -24.07
N VAL A 689 -11.85 -8.68 -24.50
CA VAL A 689 -10.78 -8.10 -23.68
C VAL A 689 -10.42 -6.71 -24.21
N LEU A 690 -10.50 -5.69 -23.36
CA LEU A 690 -10.27 -4.29 -23.69
C LEU A 690 -8.96 -3.82 -23.04
N PRO A 691 -7.94 -3.43 -23.85
CA PRO A 691 -6.65 -3.00 -23.34
C PRO A 691 -6.73 -1.63 -22.67
N ALA A 692 -6.43 -1.59 -21.37
CA ALA A 692 -6.51 -0.40 -20.53
C ALA A 692 -5.14 0.22 -20.25
N SER A 693 -5.15 1.41 -19.65
CA SER A 693 -3.97 2.13 -19.19
C SER A 693 -3.50 1.66 -17.82
N ALA A 694 -2.18 1.53 -17.66
CA ALA A 694 -1.56 1.35 -16.34
C ALA A 694 -1.52 2.69 -15.59
N TRP A 695 -1.27 2.63 -14.26
CA TRP A 695 -1.27 3.84 -13.43
C TRP A 695 -0.33 4.96 -13.92
N PRO A 696 0.94 4.68 -14.33
CA PRO A 696 1.82 5.73 -14.87
C PRO A 696 1.39 6.27 -16.25
N GLU A 697 0.40 5.67 -16.89
CA GLU A 697 -0.08 6.03 -18.24
C GLU A 697 -1.35 6.89 -18.22
N LYS A 698 -1.77 7.33 -17.04
CA LYS A 698 -3.00 8.14 -16.86
C LYS A 698 -2.87 9.14 -15.72
N THR A 699 -3.70 10.17 -15.77
CA THR A 699 -3.93 11.11 -14.66
C THR A 699 -5.22 10.72 -13.93
N GLY A 700 -5.25 10.92 -12.62
CA GLY A 700 -6.43 10.67 -11.79
C GLY A 700 -6.11 10.77 -10.31
N THR A 701 -7.13 10.73 -9.46
CA THR A 701 -6.95 10.81 -8.02
C THR A 701 -7.12 9.45 -7.34
N VAL A 702 -6.50 9.29 -6.18
CA VAL A 702 -6.74 8.16 -5.27
C VAL A 702 -6.94 8.66 -3.86
N SER A 703 -7.70 7.92 -3.05
CA SER A 703 -7.81 8.19 -1.61
C SER A 703 -7.09 7.09 -0.84
N ASN A 704 -6.04 7.47 -0.11
CA ASN A 704 -5.23 6.53 0.66
C ASN A 704 -5.91 6.09 1.98
N THR A 705 -5.24 5.21 2.75
CA THR A 705 -5.76 4.74 4.04
C THR A 705 -5.96 5.89 5.04
N ASP A 706 -5.17 6.94 4.96
CA ASP A 706 -5.20 8.11 5.87
C ASP A 706 -6.23 9.17 5.47
N ARG A 707 -7.18 8.85 4.61
CA ARG A 707 -8.18 9.80 4.11
C ARG A 707 -7.58 10.98 3.34
N MET A 708 -6.49 10.78 2.62
CA MET A 708 -5.91 11.78 1.75
C MET A 708 -6.31 11.53 0.31
N VAL A 709 -6.96 12.50 -0.31
CA VAL A 709 -7.15 12.52 -1.77
C VAL A 709 -5.84 12.99 -2.40
N GLN A 710 -5.28 12.20 -3.29
CA GLN A 710 -3.92 12.39 -3.82
C GLN A 710 -3.93 12.37 -5.35
N MET A 711 -3.19 13.31 -5.96
CA MET A 711 -3.07 13.47 -7.40
C MET A 711 -2.00 12.54 -7.99
N GLY A 712 -2.41 11.61 -8.86
CA GLY A 712 -1.53 10.88 -9.77
C GLY A 712 -1.46 11.55 -11.14
N ARG A 713 -0.27 11.60 -11.74
CA ARG A 713 -0.05 12.25 -13.03
C ARG A 713 0.55 11.29 -14.04
N ARG A 714 0.14 11.43 -15.28
CA ARG A 714 0.61 10.62 -16.40
C ARG A 714 2.09 10.87 -16.67
N ALA A 715 2.88 9.81 -16.65
CA ALA A 715 4.30 9.82 -16.98
C ALA A 715 4.59 9.24 -18.36
N LEU A 716 3.77 8.32 -18.85
CA LEU A 716 3.96 7.59 -20.11
C LEU A 716 2.69 7.62 -20.95
N ASN A 717 2.83 7.33 -22.25
CA ASN A 717 1.69 7.03 -23.08
C ASN A 717 1.28 5.56 -22.97
N PRO A 718 -0.02 5.20 -23.06
CA PRO A 718 -0.44 3.81 -23.14
C PRO A 718 0.19 3.10 -24.36
N PRO A 719 0.53 1.80 -24.27
CA PRO A 719 1.19 1.08 -25.34
C PRO A 719 0.21 0.71 -26.47
N GLY A 720 0.64 0.83 -27.71
CA GLY A 720 -0.15 0.45 -28.89
C GLY A 720 -1.47 1.22 -28.96
N ASP A 721 -2.58 0.49 -29.10
CA ASP A 721 -3.93 1.04 -29.20
C ASP A 721 -4.66 1.08 -27.82
N ALA A 722 -3.98 0.78 -26.71
CA ALA A 722 -4.58 0.82 -25.37
C ALA A 722 -5.13 2.23 -25.06
N LYS A 723 -6.23 2.27 -24.29
CA LYS A 723 -6.97 3.53 -24.00
C LYS A 723 -7.09 3.77 -22.49
N PRO A 724 -7.25 5.03 -22.06
CA PRO A 724 -7.60 5.34 -20.68
C PRO A 724 -8.92 4.66 -20.27
N ASP A 725 -8.97 4.19 -19.03
CA ASP A 725 -10.14 3.48 -18.50
C ASP A 725 -11.42 4.32 -18.59
N LEU A 726 -11.36 5.61 -18.29
CA LEU A 726 -12.51 6.52 -18.41
C LEU A 726 -13.05 6.60 -19.82
N TRP A 727 -12.18 6.59 -20.86
CA TRP A 727 -12.62 6.57 -22.24
C TRP A 727 -13.40 5.30 -22.56
N ILE A 728 -12.91 4.13 -22.12
CA ILE A 728 -13.55 2.84 -22.39
C ILE A 728 -14.93 2.79 -21.74
N ILE A 729 -15.04 3.20 -20.47
CA ILE A 729 -16.32 3.25 -19.74
C ILE A 729 -17.32 4.14 -20.49
N GLN A 730 -16.92 5.34 -20.92
CA GLN A 730 -17.77 6.27 -21.65
C GLN A 730 -18.21 5.69 -23.01
N GLN A 731 -17.31 5.02 -23.74
CA GLN A 731 -17.65 4.40 -25.01
C GLN A 731 -18.70 3.27 -24.87
N ILE A 732 -18.60 2.47 -23.81
CA ILE A 732 -19.62 1.46 -23.51
C ILE A 732 -20.94 2.14 -23.12
N ALA A 733 -20.90 3.14 -22.24
CA ALA A 733 -22.05 3.90 -21.80
C ALA A 733 -22.84 4.49 -23.00
N ASN A 734 -22.14 5.17 -23.90
CA ASN A 734 -22.76 5.83 -25.08
C ASN A 734 -23.38 4.81 -26.04
N ARG A 735 -22.73 3.64 -26.25
CA ARG A 735 -23.29 2.56 -27.07
C ARG A 735 -24.49 1.85 -26.43
N MET A 736 -24.61 1.97 -25.10
CA MET A 736 -25.82 1.53 -24.38
C MET A 736 -26.94 2.60 -24.35
N GLY A 737 -26.76 3.73 -25.04
CA GLY A 737 -27.76 4.78 -25.17
C GLY A 737 -27.67 5.89 -24.12
N LEU A 738 -26.60 5.93 -23.31
CA LEU A 738 -26.29 7.08 -22.45
C LEU A 738 -25.59 8.16 -23.29
N THR A 739 -25.82 9.42 -22.97
CA THR A 739 -25.22 10.54 -23.71
C THR A 739 -24.18 11.25 -22.85
N TRP A 740 -23.12 10.49 -22.48
CA TRP A 740 -22.05 11.03 -21.66
C TRP A 740 -21.02 11.77 -22.53
N ASP A 741 -20.75 13.00 -22.18
CA ASP A 741 -19.77 13.87 -22.83
C ASP A 741 -18.96 14.61 -21.77
N TYR A 742 -18.03 13.90 -21.12
CA TYR A 742 -17.09 14.51 -20.19
C TYR A 742 -15.95 15.12 -21.01
N ALA A 743 -16.00 16.44 -21.19
CA ALA A 743 -15.03 17.20 -21.97
C ALA A 743 -13.71 17.40 -21.21
N GLY A 744 -12.60 17.51 -21.92
CA GLY A 744 -11.29 17.84 -21.39
C GLY A 744 -10.21 16.81 -21.70
N GLU A 745 -9.01 17.06 -21.16
CA GLU A 745 -7.86 16.18 -21.34
C GLU A 745 -8.09 14.81 -20.68
N GLU A 746 -7.46 13.78 -21.21
CA GLU A 746 -7.53 12.40 -20.73
C GLU A 746 -8.96 11.89 -20.51
N SER A 747 -9.82 12.13 -21.50
CA SER A 747 -11.24 11.71 -21.46
C SER A 747 -12.05 12.38 -20.35
N GLY A 748 -11.72 13.63 -20.04
CA GLY A 748 -12.48 14.46 -19.12
C GLY A 748 -12.31 14.09 -17.64
N VAL A 749 -11.13 13.61 -17.24
CA VAL A 749 -10.87 13.20 -15.85
C VAL A 749 -11.23 14.28 -14.83
N ALA A 750 -10.87 15.54 -15.08
CA ALA A 750 -11.20 16.65 -14.18
C ALA A 750 -12.71 16.91 -14.11
N ALA A 751 -13.44 16.74 -15.22
CA ALA A 751 -14.90 16.87 -15.25
C ALA A 751 -15.60 15.75 -14.47
N VAL A 752 -15.11 14.51 -14.58
CA VAL A 752 -15.62 13.39 -13.80
C VAL A 752 -15.32 13.59 -12.32
N TYR A 753 -14.13 14.07 -11.98
CA TYR A 753 -13.77 14.42 -10.58
C TYR A 753 -14.71 15.47 -10.00
N GLU A 754 -15.02 16.51 -10.75
CA GLU A 754 -15.91 17.57 -10.29
C GLU A 754 -17.33 17.06 -10.06
N GLU A 755 -17.86 16.17 -10.91
CA GLU A 755 -19.16 15.51 -10.68
C GLU A 755 -19.12 14.63 -9.42
N MET A 756 -18.05 13.85 -9.24
CA MET A 756 -17.85 13.05 -8.04
C MET A 756 -17.74 13.93 -6.78
N ARG A 757 -17.02 15.04 -6.86
CA ARG A 757 -16.87 16.01 -5.75
C ARG A 757 -18.23 16.54 -5.31
N GLN A 758 -19.12 16.83 -6.25
CA GLN A 758 -20.50 17.23 -5.97
C GLN A 758 -21.31 16.09 -5.33
N ALA A 759 -21.15 14.85 -5.82
CA ALA A 759 -21.80 13.68 -5.22
C ALA A 759 -21.32 13.39 -3.78
N MET A 760 -20.11 13.83 -3.45
CA MET A 760 -19.47 13.67 -2.14
C MET A 760 -19.29 15.00 -1.40
N HIS A 761 -20.12 15.99 -1.68
CA HIS A 761 -19.99 17.36 -1.16
C HIS A 761 -19.88 17.45 0.37
N ALA A 762 -20.43 16.50 1.11
CA ALA A 762 -20.38 16.48 2.57
C ALA A 762 -18.98 16.21 3.15
N VAL A 763 -18.02 15.78 2.33
CA VAL A 763 -16.68 15.39 2.81
C VAL A 763 -15.52 15.99 2.00
N ILE A 764 -15.68 16.23 0.67
CA ILE A 764 -14.58 16.68 -0.20
C ILE A 764 -14.87 17.98 -0.96
N SER A 765 -15.90 18.75 -0.60
CA SER A 765 -16.27 19.97 -1.33
C SER A 765 -15.16 21.03 -1.41
N GLY A 766 -14.24 21.07 -0.44
CA GLY A 766 -13.08 21.95 -0.41
C GLY A 766 -11.84 21.39 -1.14
N ILE A 767 -11.94 20.22 -1.75
CA ILE A 767 -10.83 19.60 -2.48
C ILE A 767 -11.09 19.72 -3.98
N SER A 768 -10.79 20.90 -4.54
CA SER A 768 -10.91 21.13 -5.98
C SER A 768 -9.78 20.45 -6.77
N TRP A 769 -10.00 20.25 -8.08
CA TRP A 769 -8.98 19.70 -8.97
C TRP A 769 -7.74 20.58 -9.00
N GLU A 770 -7.91 21.88 -9.11
CA GLU A 770 -6.85 22.89 -9.10
C GLU A 770 -6.04 22.88 -7.82
N ARG A 771 -6.70 22.65 -6.68
CA ARG A 771 -6.03 22.49 -5.39
C ARG A 771 -5.15 21.24 -5.36
N LEU A 772 -5.64 20.13 -5.87
CA LEU A 772 -4.87 18.88 -5.93
C LEU A 772 -3.69 18.97 -6.90
N GLU A 773 -3.82 19.68 -8.01
CA GLU A 773 -2.69 19.94 -8.90
C GLU A 773 -1.57 20.71 -8.20
N LYS A 774 -1.91 21.63 -7.32
CA LYS A 774 -0.96 22.46 -6.58
C LYS A 774 -0.38 21.74 -5.35
N GLU A 775 -1.24 21.14 -4.54
CA GLU A 775 -0.85 20.56 -3.24
C GLU A 775 -0.51 19.07 -3.33
N SER A 776 -0.94 18.37 -4.37
CA SER A 776 -0.80 16.93 -4.63
C SER A 776 -1.49 16.00 -3.62
N SER A 777 -1.83 16.45 -2.42
CA SER A 777 -2.48 15.62 -1.38
C SER A 777 -3.23 16.48 -0.39
N VAL A 778 -4.52 16.20 -0.17
CA VAL A 778 -5.39 16.92 0.79
C VAL A 778 -6.20 15.91 1.60
N THR A 779 -6.20 16.06 2.92
CA THR A 779 -6.95 15.17 3.83
C THR A 779 -8.41 15.59 3.94
N TYR A 780 -9.35 14.61 3.92
CA TYR A 780 -10.75 14.88 4.19
C TYR A 780 -11.17 14.38 5.61
N PRO A 781 -12.27 14.90 6.19
CA PRO A 781 -13.20 15.92 5.69
C PRO A 781 -12.51 17.26 5.44
N CYS A 782 -12.93 17.91 4.33
CA CYS A 782 -12.41 19.20 3.91
C CYS A 782 -13.54 19.91 3.13
N LEU A 783 -14.17 20.92 3.72
CA LEU A 783 -15.43 21.47 3.23
C LEU A 783 -15.26 22.78 2.46
N THR A 784 -14.16 23.50 2.68
CA THR A 784 -13.84 24.74 1.97
C THR A 784 -12.41 24.68 1.43
N GLU A 785 -12.10 25.51 0.45
CA GLU A 785 -10.77 25.53 -0.19
C GLU A 785 -9.64 25.94 0.77
N ASP A 786 -9.95 26.71 1.79
CA ASP A 786 -8.98 27.13 2.82
C ASP A 786 -8.90 26.16 4.01
N ASP A 787 -9.77 25.14 4.04
CA ASP A 787 -9.76 24.12 5.10
C ASP A 787 -8.52 23.21 4.95
N PRO A 788 -7.67 23.09 5.96
CA PRO A 788 -6.49 22.22 5.90
C PRO A 788 -6.84 20.71 5.90
N GLY A 789 -8.11 20.37 6.09
CA GLY A 789 -8.59 19.00 6.31
C GLY A 789 -8.42 18.56 7.77
N GLN A 790 -9.03 17.41 8.09
CA GLN A 790 -9.07 16.91 9.46
C GLN A 790 -8.24 15.61 9.60
N PRO A 791 -7.00 15.68 10.09
CA PRO A 791 -6.17 14.49 10.33
C PRO A 791 -6.79 13.50 11.33
N THR A 792 -7.48 14.01 12.35
CA THR A 792 -8.20 13.23 13.35
C THR A 792 -9.68 13.62 13.30
N VAL A 793 -10.57 12.62 13.20
CA VAL A 793 -12.02 12.79 13.22
C VAL A 793 -12.62 12.32 14.53
N PHE A 794 -13.91 12.57 14.73
CA PHE A 794 -14.63 12.23 15.96
C PHE A 794 -14.14 13.00 17.19
N LEU A 795 -13.64 14.22 17.03
CA LEU A 795 -13.19 15.06 18.15
C LEU A 795 -14.35 15.39 19.10
N GLU A 796 -15.52 15.72 18.55
CA GLU A 796 -16.71 16.15 19.31
C GLU A 796 -17.85 15.13 19.29
N HIS A 797 -18.19 14.57 18.13
CA HIS A 797 -19.30 13.65 17.93
C HIS A 797 -18.93 12.56 16.93
N PHE A 798 -19.72 11.50 16.88
CA PHE A 798 -19.64 10.43 15.87
C PHE A 798 -20.71 10.65 14.79
N ASP A 799 -20.48 10.10 13.59
CA ASP A 799 -21.39 10.26 12.44
C ASP A 799 -22.62 9.30 12.51
N THR A 800 -22.97 8.86 13.71
CA THR A 800 -24.14 8.05 14.01
C THR A 800 -25.39 8.92 14.20
N LYS A 801 -26.57 8.28 14.22
CA LYS A 801 -27.86 8.98 14.32
C LYS A 801 -28.00 9.85 15.58
N ASP A 802 -27.45 9.41 16.71
CA ASP A 802 -27.49 10.08 18.00
C ASP A 802 -26.18 10.82 18.37
N GLY A 803 -25.19 10.84 17.45
CA GLY A 803 -23.89 11.44 17.65
C GLY A 803 -22.95 10.66 18.59
N ARG A 804 -23.32 9.42 18.96
CA ARG A 804 -22.61 8.57 19.91
C ARG A 804 -22.07 7.33 19.23
N VAL A 805 -20.98 6.76 19.76
CA VAL A 805 -20.54 5.42 19.33
C VAL A 805 -21.56 4.38 19.79
N ASN A 806 -21.98 3.52 18.88
CA ASN A 806 -22.88 2.40 19.18
C ASN A 806 -22.07 1.16 19.54
N LEU A 807 -22.10 0.72 20.78
CA LEU A 807 -21.40 -0.46 21.24
C LEU A 807 -22.25 -1.72 20.96
N VAL A 808 -21.73 -2.57 20.07
CA VAL A 808 -22.43 -3.79 19.67
C VAL A 808 -21.68 -4.98 20.27
N PRO A 809 -22.32 -5.75 21.19
CA PRO A 809 -21.74 -6.96 21.74
C PRO A 809 -21.47 -8.01 20.66
N ALA A 810 -20.43 -8.81 20.86
CA ALA A 810 -20.06 -9.90 19.98
C ALA A 810 -19.84 -11.18 20.77
N ASP A 811 -20.34 -12.31 20.22
CA ASP A 811 -20.15 -13.64 20.82
C ASP A 811 -19.19 -14.47 19.96
N ILE A 812 -18.57 -15.49 20.58
CA ILE A 812 -17.73 -16.43 19.86
C ILE A 812 -18.59 -17.25 18.90
N ILE A 813 -18.32 -17.11 17.61
CA ILE A 813 -18.86 -17.93 16.53
C ILE A 813 -17.71 -18.82 16.05
N PRO A 814 -17.88 -20.15 16.03
CA PRO A 814 -16.84 -21.03 15.54
C PRO A 814 -16.69 -20.92 14.02
N ALA A 815 -15.46 -21.15 13.50
CA ALA A 815 -15.22 -21.26 12.08
C ALA A 815 -16.16 -22.27 11.41
N ASP A 816 -16.56 -21.99 10.17
CA ASP A 816 -17.41 -22.85 9.36
C ASP A 816 -16.76 -24.21 9.09
N GLU A 817 -15.46 -24.24 8.92
CA GLU A 817 -14.67 -25.45 8.68
C GLU A 817 -13.50 -25.56 9.67
N ARG A 818 -13.49 -26.62 10.46
CA ARG A 818 -12.43 -26.87 11.46
C ARG A 818 -11.50 -28.01 11.02
N PRO A 819 -10.22 -27.99 11.44
CA PRO A 819 -9.34 -29.13 11.29
C PRO A 819 -9.94 -30.41 11.88
N ASP A 820 -9.70 -31.52 11.20
CA ASP A 820 -10.08 -32.87 11.61
C ASP A 820 -8.95 -33.88 11.29
N ALA A 821 -9.23 -35.18 11.43
CA ALA A 821 -8.23 -36.21 11.18
C ALA A 821 -7.77 -36.27 9.72
N ASP A 822 -8.65 -35.90 8.77
CA ASP A 822 -8.32 -35.93 7.33
C ASP A 822 -7.60 -34.64 6.87
N TYR A 823 -7.91 -33.52 7.52
CA TYR A 823 -7.36 -32.17 7.22
C TYR A 823 -6.88 -31.50 8.51
N PRO A 824 -5.69 -31.92 9.04
CA PRO A 824 -5.28 -31.57 10.40
C PRO A 824 -4.65 -30.18 10.56
N PHE A 825 -4.37 -29.47 9.47
CA PHE A 825 -3.73 -28.14 9.51
C PHE A 825 -4.73 -27.03 9.21
N VAL A 826 -4.44 -25.84 9.76
CA VAL A 826 -5.09 -24.58 9.40
C VAL A 826 -4.27 -23.89 8.31
N LEU A 827 -4.88 -23.62 7.17
CA LEU A 827 -4.31 -22.74 6.15
C LEU A 827 -4.63 -21.28 6.48
N ILE A 828 -3.58 -20.49 6.60
CA ILE A 828 -3.63 -19.03 6.68
C ILE A 828 -3.08 -18.49 5.36
N THR A 829 -3.85 -17.68 4.64
CA THR A 829 -3.36 -17.03 3.44
C THR A 829 -2.91 -15.60 3.73
N GLY A 830 -2.03 -15.03 2.91
CA GLY A 830 -1.58 -13.67 3.14
C GLY A 830 -0.72 -13.08 2.02
N ARG A 831 -0.05 -11.98 2.35
CA ARG A 831 0.83 -11.26 1.44
C ARG A 831 2.29 -11.48 1.77
N GLN A 832 3.11 -11.18 0.79
CA GLN A 832 4.57 -11.17 0.82
C GLN A 832 5.08 -9.75 0.52
N LEU A 833 6.30 -9.44 0.94
CA LEU A 833 6.84 -8.07 0.80
C LEU A 833 6.98 -7.67 -0.68
N GLU A 834 7.48 -8.54 -1.51
CA GLU A 834 7.86 -8.28 -2.91
C GLU A 834 6.65 -8.28 -3.84
N HIS A 835 5.67 -9.14 -3.55
CA HIS A 835 4.52 -9.31 -4.42
C HIS A 835 3.26 -8.57 -3.95
N TRP A 836 2.39 -8.28 -4.92
CA TRP A 836 1.20 -7.49 -4.69
C TRP A 836 -0.07 -8.23 -5.15
N HIS A 837 -0.95 -8.52 -4.18
CA HIS A 837 -2.21 -9.25 -4.42
C HIS A 837 -2.04 -10.51 -5.28
N THR A 838 -2.76 -10.62 -6.41
CA THR A 838 -2.68 -11.77 -7.34
C THR A 838 -1.38 -11.83 -8.16
N GLY A 839 -0.45 -10.90 -7.93
CA GLY A 839 0.85 -10.90 -8.60
C GLY A 839 0.83 -10.38 -10.04
N SER A 840 -0.32 -10.02 -10.61
CA SER A 840 -0.44 -9.63 -12.02
C SER A 840 0.53 -8.54 -12.46
N MET A 841 0.84 -7.58 -11.59
CA MET A 841 1.84 -6.53 -11.84
C MET A 841 3.24 -6.97 -11.38
N THR A 842 3.37 -7.41 -10.14
CA THR A 842 4.67 -7.61 -9.49
C THR A 842 5.41 -8.85 -9.96
N ARG A 843 4.70 -9.90 -10.43
CA ARG A 843 5.30 -11.06 -11.08
C ARG A 843 5.79 -10.76 -12.52
N ARG A 844 5.48 -9.54 -13.02
CA ARG A 844 5.98 -8.97 -14.28
C ARG A 844 6.93 -7.79 -14.07
N ALA A 845 7.31 -7.52 -12.82
CA ALA A 845 8.33 -6.55 -12.47
C ALA A 845 9.65 -7.30 -12.21
N THR A 846 10.66 -7.03 -13.02
CA THR A 846 11.91 -7.80 -13.07
C THR A 846 12.59 -7.97 -11.72
N VAL A 847 12.73 -6.88 -10.98
CA VAL A 847 13.40 -6.89 -9.66
C VAL A 847 12.57 -7.67 -8.64
N LEU A 848 11.27 -7.45 -8.61
CA LEU A 848 10.40 -8.06 -7.59
C LEU A 848 10.30 -9.56 -7.78
N ASP A 849 10.14 -10.02 -9.02
CA ASP A 849 10.09 -11.45 -9.35
C ASP A 849 11.46 -12.12 -9.14
N ALA A 850 12.57 -11.40 -9.37
CA ALA A 850 13.90 -11.92 -9.13
C ALA A 850 14.23 -12.11 -7.63
N ILE A 851 13.64 -11.32 -6.73
CA ILE A 851 13.85 -11.48 -5.28
C ILE A 851 13.06 -12.68 -4.75
N GLU A 852 11.80 -12.85 -5.16
CA GLU A 852 10.91 -13.94 -4.70
C GLU A 852 10.21 -14.65 -5.88
N PRO A 853 10.96 -15.44 -6.66
CA PRO A 853 10.44 -16.02 -7.91
C PRO A 853 9.54 -17.25 -7.70
N ILE A 854 9.59 -17.90 -6.52
CA ILE A 854 9.01 -19.22 -6.29
C ILE A 854 7.96 -19.18 -5.18
N ALA A 855 6.81 -19.80 -5.45
CA ALA A 855 5.79 -20.01 -4.44
C ALA A 855 6.27 -20.93 -3.32
N THR A 856 6.04 -20.52 -2.07
CA THR A 856 6.43 -21.31 -0.90
C THR A 856 5.30 -21.42 0.13
N VAL A 857 5.23 -22.57 0.80
CA VAL A 857 4.43 -22.76 2.01
C VAL A 857 5.34 -22.58 3.23
N SER A 858 5.00 -21.63 4.10
CA SER A 858 5.70 -21.44 5.38
C SER A 858 5.12 -22.38 6.43
N MET A 859 5.99 -23.13 7.10
CA MET A 859 5.63 -24.13 8.10
C MET A 859 6.59 -24.05 9.29
N ASN A 860 6.07 -24.39 10.47
CA ASN A 860 6.89 -24.54 11.67
C ASN A 860 7.85 -25.72 11.53
N GLY A 861 9.08 -25.56 12.05
CA GLY A 861 10.10 -26.60 11.99
C GLY A 861 9.71 -27.94 12.66
N GLU A 862 8.85 -27.90 13.70
CA GLU A 862 8.32 -29.12 14.33
C GLU A 862 7.38 -29.89 13.40
N ASP A 863 6.53 -29.18 12.65
CA ASP A 863 5.60 -29.81 11.70
C ASP A 863 6.34 -30.37 10.49
N ILE A 864 7.36 -29.66 9.99
CA ILE A 864 8.27 -30.16 8.93
C ILE A 864 8.91 -31.48 9.37
N ALA A 865 9.44 -31.52 10.61
CA ALA A 865 10.05 -32.74 11.16
C ALA A 865 9.04 -33.88 11.35
N LYS A 866 7.84 -33.60 11.86
CA LYS A 866 6.76 -34.62 12.02
C LYS A 866 6.33 -35.23 10.71
N LEU A 867 6.30 -34.44 9.62
CA LEU A 867 5.94 -34.91 8.29
C LEU A 867 7.10 -35.62 7.56
N GLY A 868 8.31 -35.59 8.12
CA GLY A 868 9.50 -36.21 7.51
C GLY A 868 9.94 -35.54 6.20
N ILE A 869 9.65 -34.27 6.00
CA ILE A 869 10.01 -33.46 4.84
C ILE A 869 11.18 -32.53 5.15
N GLN A 870 11.83 -32.00 4.11
CA GLN A 870 12.98 -31.09 4.23
C GLN A 870 12.66 -29.70 3.64
N LEU A 871 13.52 -28.72 3.96
CA LEU A 871 13.44 -27.40 3.38
C LEU A 871 13.67 -27.48 1.86
N GLY A 872 12.84 -26.79 1.10
CA GLY A 872 12.87 -26.80 -0.37
C GLY A 872 12.15 -27.99 -1.00
N ASP A 873 11.77 -29.03 -0.24
CA ASP A 873 10.97 -30.13 -0.78
C ASP A 873 9.64 -29.60 -1.34
N VAL A 874 9.11 -30.30 -2.33
CA VAL A 874 7.76 -30.07 -2.82
C VAL A 874 6.77 -30.86 -1.98
N VAL A 875 5.70 -30.19 -1.57
CA VAL A 875 4.54 -30.81 -0.94
C VAL A 875 3.27 -30.47 -1.70
N THR A 876 2.28 -31.36 -1.63
CA THR A 876 0.91 -31.06 -2.06
C THR A 876 0.11 -30.62 -0.83
N VAL A 877 -0.39 -29.38 -0.85
CA VAL A 877 -1.35 -28.89 0.12
C VAL A 877 -2.74 -29.06 -0.46
N GLN A 878 -3.64 -29.70 0.26
CA GLN A 878 -4.98 -30.05 -0.21
C GLN A 878 -6.04 -29.68 0.81
N SER A 879 -7.13 -29.06 0.34
CA SER A 879 -8.39 -28.86 1.08
C SER A 879 -9.50 -29.73 0.49
N ARG A 880 -10.73 -29.57 0.97
CA ARG A 880 -11.93 -30.21 0.37
C ARG A 880 -12.30 -29.64 -1.00
N ARG A 881 -11.74 -28.47 -1.39
CA ARG A 881 -12.08 -27.74 -2.62
C ARG A 881 -11.05 -27.87 -3.73
N GLY A 882 -9.78 -28.00 -3.35
CA GLY A 882 -8.71 -28.07 -4.33
C GLY A 882 -7.35 -28.32 -3.69
N GLU A 883 -6.30 -28.34 -4.51
CA GLU A 883 -4.94 -28.59 -4.07
C GLU A 883 -3.93 -27.76 -4.86
N VAL A 884 -2.76 -27.55 -4.26
CA VAL A 884 -1.59 -26.96 -4.91
C VAL A 884 -0.33 -27.72 -4.54
N ALA A 885 0.61 -27.86 -5.49
CA ALA A 885 1.96 -28.33 -5.22
C ALA A 885 2.88 -27.13 -5.03
N ILE A 886 3.69 -27.11 -3.95
CA ILE A 886 4.40 -25.91 -3.50
C ILE A 886 5.66 -26.28 -2.72
N HIS A 887 6.69 -25.41 -2.74
CA HIS A 887 7.94 -25.64 -2.01
C HIS A 887 7.84 -25.28 -0.52
N VAL A 888 8.48 -26.08 0.33
CA VAL A 888 8.49 -25.90 1.79
C VAL A 888 9.51 -24.82 2.21
N ARG A 889 9.05 -23.85 2.99
CA ARG A 889 9.87 -22.86 3.68
C ARG A 889 9.68 -23.00 5.20
N ARG A 890 10.77 -23.01 5.97
CA ARG A 890 10.67 -22.95 7.43
C ARG A 890 10.34 -21.54 7.90
N ASP A 891 9.37 -21.44 8.79
CA ASP A 891 9.00 -20.21 9.48
C ASP A 891 8.50 -20.58 10.90
N ASP A 892 9.38 -20.48 11.88
CA ASP A 892 9.05 -20.78 13.27
C ASP A 892 8.15 -19.71 13.92
N GLY A 893 7.89 -18.60 13.22
CA GLY A 893 6.84 -17.64 13.55
C GLY A 893 5.43 -18.14 13.22
N THR A 894 5.29 -19.11 12.31
CA THR A 894 4.03 -19.78 12.03
C THR A 894 3.77 -20.84 13.14
N PRO A 895 2.59 -20.86 13.79
CA PRO A 895 2.33 -21.80 14.88
C PRO A 895 2.23 -23.24 14.37
N THR A 896 2.58 -24.21 15.23
CA THR A 896 2.39 -25.64 14.93
C THR A 896 0.92 -25.94 14.63
N GLY A 897 0.68 -26.85 13.66
CA GLY A 897 -0.66 -27.16 13.17
C GLY A 897 -1.27 -26.10 12.24
N SER A 898 -0.49 -25.08 11.86
CA SER A 898 -0.88 -24.08 10.86
C SER A 898 0.18 -23.96 9.75
N ILE A 899 -0.27 -23.54 8.58
CA ILE A 899 0.60 -23.25 7.45
C ILE A 899 0.23 -21.90 6.84
N PHE A 900 1.18 -21.24 6.21
CA PHE A 900 0.95 -19.96 5.55
C PHE A 900 1.34 -20.03 4.08
N ILE A 901 0.43 -19.60 3.19
CA ILE A 901 0.67 -19.51 1.73
C ILE A 901 0.37 -18.10 1.24
N PRO A 902 1.34 -17.43 0.57
CA PRO A 902 1.07 -16.17 -0.10
C PRO A 902 0.21 -16.41 -1.37
N PHE A 903 -0.77 -15.52 -1.60
CA PHE A 903 -1.73 -15.69 -2.70
C PHE A 903 -1.30 -15.00 -4.02
N ALA A 904 -0.02 -14.64 -4.17
CA ALA A 904 0.49 -13.92 -5.34
C ALA A 904 0.88 -14.83 -6.52
N TYR A 905 0.88 -16.13 -6.33
CA TYR A 905 1.40 -17.10 -7.30
C TYR A 905 0.27 -17.87 -7.98
N TYR A 906 0.06 -17.63 -9.27
CA TYR A 906 -1.00 -18.32 -10.02
C TYR A 906 -0.67 -19.82 -10.19
N GLU A 907 0.61 -20.19 -10.24
CA GLU A 907 1.11 -21.57 -10.31
C GLU A 907 0.83 -22.39 -9.03
N ALA A 908 0.55 -21.70 -7.92
CA ALA A 908 0.17 -22.27 -6.63
C ALA A 908 -0.92 -21.40 -5.98
N ALA A 909 -2.02 -21.23 -6.71
CA ALA A 909 -3.09 -20.32 -6.33
C ALA A 909 -3.76 -20.75 -5.00
N ALA A 910 -3.42 -20.08 -3.90
CA ALA A 910 -3.87 -20.43 -2.56
C ALA A 910 -5.40 -20.47 -2.44
N ASN A 911 -6.11 -19.64 -3.19
CA ASN A 911 -7.56 -19.55 -3.15
C ASN A 911 -8.29 -20.76 -3.81
N LEU A 912 -7.58 -21.67 -4.47
CA LEU A 912 -8.14 -22.99 -4.81
C LEU A 912 -8.60 -23.76 -3.57
N MET A 913 -8.02 -23.45 -2.41
CA MET A 913 -8.24 -24.16 -1.16
C MET A 913 -9.14 -23.41 -0.17
N THR A 914 -9.37 -22.12 -0.36
CA THR A 914 -10.07 -21.28 0.61
C THR A 914 -11.58 -21.47 0.61
N ASN A 915 -12.23 -21.12 1.72
CA ASN A 915 -13.67 -21.33 1.93
C ASN A 915 -14.47 -20.09 1.50
N ALA A 916 -15.59 -20.31 0.82
CA ALA A 916 -16.50 -19.25 0.36
C ALA A 916 -17.60 -18.88 1.39
N ALA A 917 -17.59 -19.47 2.59
CA ALA A 917 -18.50 -19.10 3.67
C ALA A 917 -18.36 -17.60 4.01
N LEU A 918 -19.49 -16.92 4.21
CA LEU A 918 -19.52 -15.45 4.31
C LEU A 918 -19.84 -14.97 5.72
N ASP A 919 -19.17 -13.91 6.14
CA ASP A 919 -19.59 -13.07 7.25
C ASP A 919 -21.05 -12.61 7.02
N PRO A 920 -21.96 -12.75 8.00
CA PRO A 920 -23.36 -12.45 7.80
C PRO A 920 -23.66 -10.95 7.57
N PHE A 921 -22.78 -10.07 8.00
CA PHE A 921 -22.94 -8.63 7.91
C PHE A 921 -22.15 -8.02 6.73
N GLY A 922 -20.83 -8.17 6.77
CA GLY A 922 -19.90 -7.62 5.77
C GLY A 922 -19.86 -8.43 4.48
N LYS A 923 -20.34 -9.67 4.48
CA LYS A 923 -20.31 -10.58 3.33
C LYS A 923 -18.90 -10.86 2.79
N ILE A 924 -17.92 -10.82 3.67
CA ILE A 924 -16.53 -11.19 3.37
C ILE A 924 -16.35 -12.70 3.50
N PRO A 925 -15.59 -13.36 2.63
CA PRO A 925 -15.34 -14.80 2.74
C PRO A 925 -14.25 -15.16 3.73
N GLU A 926 -14.25 -16.44 4.16
CA GLU A 926 -13.28 -17.03 5.09
C GLU A 926 -11.96 -17.37 4.39
N PHE A 927 -11.03 -16.43 4.36
CA PHE A 927 -9.72 -16.64 3.75
C PHE A 927 -8.62 -17.03 4.76
N LYS A 928 -8.86 -16.88 6.04
CA LYS A 928 -7.82 -16.99 7.06
C LYS A 928 -7.90 -18.27 7.90
N TYR A 929 -8.95 -19.06 7.67
CA TYR A 929 -9.13 -20.29 8.41
C TYR A 929 -9.77 -21.37 7.52
N CYS A 930 -8.94 -22.21 6.93
CA CYS A 930 -9.41 -23.32 6.11
C CYS A 930 -8.69 -24.60 6.52
N ALA A 931 -9.40 -25.72 6.64
CA ALA A 931 -8.80 -26.99 7.00
C ALA A 931 -8.09 -27.61 5.77
N VAL A 932 -6.83 -28.01 5.97
CA VAL A 932 -6.00 -28.60 4.90
C VAL A 932 -5.15 -29.75 5.42
N ARG A 933 -4.66 -30.58 4.50
CA ARG A 933 -3.59 -31.57 4.76
C ARG A 933 -2.38 -31.28 3.90
N VAL A 934 -1.21 -31.69 4.39
CA VAL A 934 0.08 -31.57 3.71
C VAL A 934 0.59 -32.97 3.40
N ILE A 935 0.86 -33.24 2.15
CA ILE A 935 1.30 -34.53 1.61
C ILE A 935 2.69 -34.33 0.98
N ALA A 936 3.67 -35.16 1.36
CA ALA A 936 4.99 -35.11 0.77
C ALA A 936 4.95 -35.40 -0.75
N GLY A 937 5.67 -34.63 -1.54
CA GLY A 937 5.72 -34.74 -2.99
C GLY A 937 4.63 -33.96 -3.72
N GLY A 938 4.69 -33.97 -5.03
CA GLY A 938 3.79 -33.26 -5.94
C GLY A 938 4.52 -32.77 -7.18
N ASN A 939 3.76 -32.30 -8.16
CA ASN A 939 4.31 -31.68 -9.37
C ASN A 939 4.03 -30.18 -9.31
N VAL A 940 5.07 -29.38 -9.10
CA VAL A 940 4.97 -27.93 -9.17
C VAL A 940 4.58 -27.53 -10.58
N PHE A 941 3.59 -26.70 -10.71
CA PHE A 941 3.20 -26.13 -11.99
C PHE A 941 4.35 -25.25 -12.50
N LYS A 942 4.89 -25.53 -13.68
CA LYS A 942 5.82 -24.62 -14.35
C LYS A 942 5.01 -23.45 -14.92
N LYS A 943 5.56 -22.25 -14.87
CA LYS A 943 4.96 -21.01 -15.46
C LYS A 943 4.67 -21.20 -16.95
N PRO A 944 3.49 -21.65 -17.42
CA PRO A 944 3.27 -21.77 -18.86
C PRO A 944 2.98 -20.40 -19.45
N GLY A 945 3.77 -19.97 -20.40
CA GLY A 945 3.53 -18.74 -21.14
C GLY A 945 4.13 -17.46 -20.58
N TYR A 946 4.96 -17.54 -19.55
CA TYR A 946 5.80 -16.42 -19.09
C TYR A 946 7.24 -16.51 -19.64
N ASP A 947 7.48 -17.40 -20.57
CA ASP A 947 8.78 -17.85 -21.06
C ASP A 947 9.58 -16.78 -21.83
N THR A 948 8.99 -15.63 -22.13
CA THR A 948 9.64 -14.61 -22.98
C THR A 948 10.53 -13.63 -22.22
N ASN A 949 10.47 -13.62 -20.88
CA ASN A 949 11.29 -12.75 -20.04
C ASN A 949 11.71 -13.47 -18.75
N GLU A 950 12.16 -14.71 -18.84
CA GLU A 950 12.90 -15.29 -17.73
C GLU A 950 14.16 -14.45 -17.52
N PRO A 951 14.33 -13.82 -16.36
CA PRO A 951 15.61 -13.18 -16.05
C PRO A 951 16.67 -14.28 -16.09
N ALA A 952 17.81 -13.99 -16.72
CA ALA A 952 18.96 -14.90 -16.83
C ALA A 952 19.62 -15.22 -15.46
N PHE A 953 18.87 -15.13 -14.36
CA PHE A 953 19.33 -15.30 -12.99
C PHE A 953 18.44 -16.29 -12.24
N TYR A 954 18.48 -17.54 -12.67
CA TYR A 954 18.25 -18.67 -11.77
C TYR A 954 19.62 -19.06 -11.21
N PHE A 955 19.78 -18.90 -9.90
CA PHE A 955 20.83 -19.29 -8.94
C PHE A 955 21.60 -18.14 -8.32
#